data_e6534752d5f1b4086ab06a1376490214
#
_entry.id   e6534752d5f1b4086ab06a1376490214
#
_cell.length_a   1.000
_cell.length_b   1.000
_cell.length_c   1.000
_cell.angle_alpha   90.00
_cell.angle_beta   90.00
_cell.angle_gamma   90.00
#
_symmetry.space_group_name_H-M   'P 1'
#
loop_
_entity.id
_entity.type
_entity.pdbx_description
1 polymer ?
#
loop_
_entity_poly.entity_id
_entity_poly.type
_entity_poly.pdbx_seq_one_letter_code
_entity_poly.pdbx_strand_id
1 'polypeptide(L)'
;MHIHPIADDSDCFSEPHRSRSSIHVRNGFLAFSLILLAGCPGSSPNPSETTAPSSEQIQAKPVSIARIRSQITRGDRDGAARLLKDYLLQKPDDPEALELAGDLASSELQVEEAIAQYTIAVEVSDAASEPLLGKLAMELMKANRAMDSMETLVSRVEQYPNHLQARYDLIGLSAMLGFPELAVPSSRWLTQQGKTSPEVLQVLADPQRVQADDELCNKMLDRYPEDQRLVYALARMDASDLKWDQVIEKLSNVLEAHPDFLPAHTLYGRALVELNRFEEIPAWHEATPSGAKQSPIHWFVSGAWAEHLKQFPQAARCYWEGVKLDDEGHPELLPALARTLRQIERETEAKVVGEQIEKRAALRDALTTHFVREASSQQAAMEVAKAMMSMGRTWEAEGWARFATTLKQYPLKDLKEQYLAIRSRLTAETPWQDPELVISNRIDLSDLPALEWNQDGQIQKSELPERVAKLFFEDESKSRNWNHTCEVAPEALTEGHWIYQSMGGGIGVIDYDLDGWPDLAAAMLNGIPRLANSDPNRIFRNHSGQFTETTPSTGYEDRGFGQGITVGDFNDDGFPDLFNANIGENRLYQNNGDGTFTEISKQAGLSGASWTTSATLADLDGDGISDLFETAYCGGDDPYQVPCKNRQGLYSTCTPLKFPAELDRVWKGQSDGTFSEVTGSWLNQETPGRGMGLQVGFLDDQEGLDVYVSNDMTVNHLWSGTRGEKPFQFTEVASVRGVAISGRSFSQASMGIAAGDPDADGDVDLFVTHFSDDHNTYYEQVGNGLWVDRTFPAGLGEASINQLGFGTEWIDFDNNSTQELVITNGHVDDVENKEIAYYMPAQLFELDTDGRWTIVPNSSLGQYFQKDHLGRALVSLDADRDGLRDLAITHLYEPASLLMNRSSDAGKSVSLRLVATQSQRDAIGTRVSFKVDGRTVHHQLFAGDGYMCSNQRELHLGVGNQTVIEEMTVKWPSGKTETVGPISTHAEIILIEGEGLPFILRARR
;
A
#
# COMPACT_ATOMS: atom_id res chain seq x y z
N MET A 1 -13.67 -3.94 -54.26
CA MET A 1 -14.21 -5.10 -55.01
C MET A 1 -14.53 -6.16 -53.98
N HIS A 2 -15.78 -6.23 -53.67
CA HIS A 2 -16.68 -7.41 -53.68
C HIS A 2 -16.28 -8.57 -52.81
N ILE A 3 -17.05 -9.19 -51.94
CA ILE A 3 -18.50 -9.17 -51.60
C ILE A 3 -18.66 -10.02 -50.33
N HIS A 4 -19.56 -9.60 -49.47
CA HIS A 4 -20.34 -10.33 -48.47
C HIS A 4 -21.12 -11.55 -49.09
N PRO A 5 -21.95 -12.29 -48.37
CA PRO A 5 -22.22 -12.50 -46.93
C PRO A 5 -22.74 -13.92 -46.57
N ILE A 6 -23.43 -14.01 -45.38
CA ILE A 6 -24.59 -14.92 -45.07
C ILE A 6 -24.19 -16.02 -44.05
N ALA A 7 -24.91 -16.33 -43.06
CA ALA A 7 -26.01 -15.89 -42.21
C ALA A 7 -26.29 -16.96 -41.17
N ASP A 8 -26.78 -16.50 -40.02
CA ASP A 8 -27.84 -17.05 -39.15
C ASP A 8 -27.83 -18.54 -38.75
N ASP A 9 -27.90 -18.82 -37.47
CA ASP A 9 -29.14 -18.97 -36.69
C ASP A 9 -28.91 -19.38 -35.23
N SER A 10 -29.54 -18.63 -34.38
CA SER A 10 -30.38 -18.90 -33.19
C SER A 10 -29.91 -19.74 -32.00
N ASP A 11 -30.06 -19.06 -30.88
CA ASP A 11 -30.62 -19.45 -29.59
C ASP A 11 -29.99 -20.59 -28.74
N CYS A 12 -29.42 -20.20 -27.61
CA CYS A 12 -29.99 -20.60 -26.32
C CYS A 12 -29.30 -19.87 -25.13
N PHE A 13 -30.15 -19.31 -24.29
CA PHE A 13 -29.84 -18.70 -23.00
C PHE A 13 -29.08 -19.62 -22.07
N SER A 14 -28.01 -19.12 -21.43
CA SER A 14 -27.65 -19.49 -20.07
C SER A 14 -26.81 -18.39 -19.44
N GLU A 15 -27.20 -18.00 -18.23
CA GLU A 15 -26.66 -16.92 -17.41
C GLU A 15 -25.16 -17.07 -17.12
N PRO A 16 -24.42 -15.97 -16.93
CA PRO A 16 -23.00 -16.04 -16.61
C PRO A 16 -22.80 -16.25 -15.10
N HIS A 17 -22.18 -17.35 -14.73
CA HIS A 17 -21.55 -17.50 -13.44
C HIS A 17 -20.40 -16.50 -13.31
N ARG A 18 -20.48 -15.60 -12.36
CA ARG A 18 -19.39 -14.74 -11.93
C ARG A 18 -18.30 -15.59 -11.27
N SER A 19 -17.19 -15.80 -11.94
CA SER A 19 -15.97 -16.29 -11.32
C SER A 19 -15.05 -15.10 -11.05
N ARG A 20 -14.87 -14.75 -9.80
CA ARG A 20 -13.85 -13.80 -9.36
C ARG A 20 -12.48 -14.46 -9.51
N SER A 21 -11.64 -13.96 -10.37
CA SER A 21 -10.23 -14.29 -10.38
C SER A 21 -9.44 -13.24 -9.58
N SER A 22 -9.39 -13.42 -8.26
CA SER A 22 -8.28 -12.85 -7.51
C SER A 22 -6.98 -13.44 -8.03
N ILE A 23 -5.95 -12.61 -8.19
CA ILE A 23 -4.58 -13.04 -8.50
C ILE A 23 -4.07 -13.83 -7.30
N HIS A 24 -4.45 -15.09 -7.23
CA HIS A 24 -3.88 -16.02 -6.29
C HIS A 24 -2.58 -16.54 -6.90
N VAL A 25 -1.47 -16.16 -6.29
CA VAL A 25 -0.23 -16.91 -6.44
C VAL A 25 -0.52 -18.34 -5.99
N ARG A 26 -0.95 -19.20 -6.92
CA ARG A 26 -1.03 -20.63 -6.69
C ARG A 26 0.39 -21.17 -6.60
N ASN A 27 1.00 -20.99 -5.45
CA ASN A 27 2.13 -21.83 -5.06
C ASN A 27 1.54 -23.21 -4.71
N GLY A 28 2.07 -24.24 -5.35
CA GLY A 28 1.61 -25.61 -5.18
C GLY A 28 1.72 -26.05 -3.72
N PHE A 29 0.64 -25.91 -3.00
CA PHE A 29 0.44 -26.70 -1.80
C PHE A 29 0.25 -28.14 -2.23
N LEU A 30 0.97 -29.03 -1.59
CA LEU A 30 0.80 -30.46 -1.70
C LEU A 30 -0.69 -30.78 -1.59
N ALA A 31 -1.29 -31.14 -2.72
CA ALA A 31 -2.59 -31.76 -2.71
C ALA A 31 -2.50 -32.98 -1.81
N PHE A 32 -3.21 -32.97 -0.69
CA PHE A 32 -3.51 -34.19 0.03
C PHE A 32 -4.23 -35.13 -0.94
N SER A 33 -3.48 -36.11 -1.47
CA SER A 33 -4.03 -37.11 -2.32
C SER A 33 -5.00 -37.96 -1.48
N LEU A 34 -6.29 -37.62 -1.51
CA LEU A 34 -7.36 -38.54 -1.19
C LEU A 34 -7.30 -39.64 -2.25
N ILE A 35 -6.66 -40.73 -1.93
CA ILE A 35 -6.73 -41.96 -2.72
C ILE A 35 -8.13 -42.50 -2.54
N LEU A 36 -9.02 -42.14 -3.44
CA LEU A 36 -10.26 -42.86 -3.69
C LEU A 36 -9.91 -44.14 -4.42
N LEU A 37 -9.81 -45.23 -3.67
CA LEU A 37 -9.81 -46.59 -4.23
C LEU A 37 -11.19 -46.86 -4.81
N ALA A 38 -11.32 -46.68 -6.13
CA ALA A 38 -12.45 -47.19 -6.89
C ALA A 38 -12.33 -48.72 -7.01
N GLY A 39 -13.15 -49.44 -6.27
CA GLY A 39 -13.35 -50.84 -6.45
C GLY A 39 -14.28 -51.12 -7.62
N CYS A 40 -13.81 -51.86 -8.62
CA CYS A 40 -14.63 -52.43 -9.69
C CYS A 40 -15.51 -53.57 -9.21
N PRO A 41 -16.68 -53.81 -9.80
CA PRO A 41 -17.62 -54.80 -9.36
C PRO A 41 -17.29 -56.19 -9.96
N GLY A 42 -17.24 -57.18 -9.10
CA GLY A 42 -17.11 -58.58 -9.48
C GLY A 42 -18.31 -59.41 -9.02
N SER A 43 -19.02 -59.85 -9.98
CA SER A 43 -19.99 -60.96 -10.10
C SER A 43 -20.20 -61.87 -8.90
N SER A 44 -21.50 -62.05 -8.56
CA SER A 44 -22.06 -63.18 -7.77
C SER A 44 -21.93 -64.56 -8.42
N PRO A 45 -21.91 -65.59 -7.63
CA PRO A 45 -22.70 -66.77 -7.95
C PRO A 45 -23.64 -67.25 -6.81
N ASN A 46 -24.72 -67.81 -7.26
CA ASN A 46 -25.92 -68.28 -6.58
C ASN A 46 -25.67 -69.56 -5.70
N PRO A 47 -26.61 -69.91 -4.85
CA PRO A 47 -26.42 -70.71 -3.67
C PRO A 47 -26.62 -72.26 -3.93
N SER A 48 -25.97 -73.04 -3.11
CA SER A 48 -26.36 -74.42 -2.95
C SER A 48 -26.62 -74.79 -1.50
N GLU A 49 -27.77 -75.31 -1.30
CA GLU A 49 -28.27 -75.92 -0.05
C GLU A 49 -27.29 -76.93 0.54
N THR A 50 -27.21 -77.04 1.86
CA THR A 50 -27.45 -78.31 2.53
C THR A 50 -27.30 -78.18 4.07
N THR A 51 -28.34 -78.65 4.73
CA THR A 51 -28.41 -79.45 5.98
C THR A 51 -27.87 -78.86 7.28
N ALA A 52 -28.80 -78.66 8.23
CA ALA A 52 -28.53 -78.52 9.67
C ALA A 52 -27.93 -79.79 10.27
N PRO A 53 -27.12 -79.63 11.29
CA PRO A 53 -27.19 -80.54 12.44
C PRO A 53 -27.24 -79.85 13.76
N SER A 54 -28.13 -80.38 14.58
CA SER A 54 -28.10 -80.50 16.04
C SER A 54 -27.55 -79.39 16.95
N SER A 55 -28.42 -79.00 17.85
CA SER A 55 -28.18 -78.16 19.07
C SER A 55 -27.08 -78.81 19.96
N GLU A 56 -25.92 -78.30 19.93
CA GLU A 56 -25.00 -78.21 21.09
C GLU A 56 -25.02 -76.79 21.65
N GLN A 57 -25.31 -76.72 22.95
CA GLN A 57 -25.13 -75.50 23.70
C GLN A 57 -23.65 -75.05 23.69
N ILE A 58 -23.27 -74.20 22.73
CA ILE A 58 -21.98 -73.50 22.75
C ILE A 58 -22.11 -72.48 23.81
N GLN A 59 -21.50 -72.64 24.99
CA GLN A 59 -21.19 -71.55 25.89
C GLN A 59 -20.54 -70.44 25.07
N ALA A 60 -21.29 -69.32 24.87
CA ALA A 60 -20.78 -68.23 24.16
C ALA A 60 -19.51 -67.72 24.87
N LYS A 61 -18.37 -67.83 24.22
CA LYS A 61 -17.14 -67.25 24.74
C LYS A 61 -17.41 -65.76 24.98
N PRO A 62 -16.97 -65.21 26.14
CA PRO A 62 -17.22 -63.81 26.45
C PRO A 62 -16.79 -62.92 25.29
N VAL A 63 -17.59 -61.95 24.91
CA VAL A 63 -17.25 -60.97 23.87
C VAL A 63 -16.06 -60.23 24.39
N SER A 64 -14.99 -60.16 23.60
CA SER A 64 -13.76 -59.42 23.94
C SER A 64 -13.30 -58.59 22.75
N ILE A 65 -12.64 -57.47 23.05
CA ILE A 65 -12.08 -56.55 22.03
C ILE A 65 -11.19 -57.29 21.05
N ALA A 66 -10.35 -58.23 21.51
CA ALA A 66 -9.48 -59.05 20.65
C ALA A 66 -10.27 -59.89 19.63
N ARG A 67 -11.47 -60.38 20.01
CA ARG A 67 -12.34 -61.10 19.10
C ARG A 67 -13.00 -60.20 18.08
N ILE A 68 -13.40 -59.00 18.47
CA ILE A 68 -13.96 -57.97 17.58
C ILE A 68 -12.90 -57.57 16.55
N ARG A 69 -11.66 -57.24 16.97
CA ARG A 69 -10.55 -56.92 16.07
C ARG A 69 -10.23 -58.07 15.10
N SER A 70 -10.33 -59.34 15.55
CA SER A 70 -10.12 -60.49 14.66
C SER A 70 -11.20 -60.62 13.58
N GLN A 71 -12.46 -60.24 13.85
CA GLN A 71 -13.51 -60.21 12.83
C GLN A 71 -13.28 -59.07 11.83
N ILE A 72 -12.90 -57.89 12.29
CA ILE A 72 -12.57 -56.77 11.43
C ILE A 72 -11.42 -57.13 10.49
N THR A 73 -10.35 -57.74 11.03
CA THR A 73 -9.17 -58.17 10.23
C THR A 73 -9.52 -59.23 9.19
N ARG A 74 -10.55 -60.09 9.45
CA ARG A 74 -11.05 -61.09 8.51
C ARG A 74 -12.02 -60.53 7.47
N GLY A 75 -12.40 -59.25 7.58
CA GLY A 75 -13.35 -58.60 6.70
C GLY A 75 -14.82 -58.91 7.04
N ASP A 76 -15.11 -59.61 8.16
CA ASP A 76 -16.46 -59.82 8.65
C ASP A 76 -16.95 -58.64 9.48
N ARG A 77 -17.35 -57.58 8.76
CA ARG A 77 -17.83 -56.32 9.36
C ARG A 77 -19.14 -56.48 10.11
N ASP A 78 -20.11 -57.22 9.53
CA ASP A 78 -21.40 -57.50 10.17
C ASP A 78 -21.27 -58.30 11.46
N GLY A 79 -20.34 -59.26 11.47
CA GLY A 79 -20.00 -60.02 12.66
C GLY A 79 -19.32 -59.18 13.72
N ALA A 80 -18.44 -58.29 13.34
CA ALA A 80 -17.77 -57.34 14.22
C ALA A 80 -18.76 -56.34 14.83
N ALA A 81 -19.66 -55.75 14.02
CA ALA A 81 -20.68 -54.81 14.48
C ALA A 81 -21.64 -55.42 15.53
N ARG A 82 -22.11 -56.66 15.29
CA ARG A 82 -22.94 -57.39 16.27
C ARG A 82 -22.20 -57.62 17.58
N LEU A 83 -20.97 -58.14 17.53
CA LEU A 83 -20.18 -58.39 18.72
C LEU A 83 -19.87 -57.08 19.48
N LEU A 84 -19.61 -56.02 18.76
CA LEU A 84 -19.33 -54.69 19.33
C LEU A 84 -20.54 -54.10 20.05
N LYS A 85 -21.73 -54.21 19.45
CA LYS A 85 -23.00 -53.81 20.07
C LYS A 85 -23.25 -54.61 21.34
N ASP A 86 -23.06 -55.91 21.33
CA ASP A 86 -23.24 -56.77 22.55
C ASP A 86 -22.22 -56.43 23.64
N TYR A 87 -21.01 -56.00 23.25
CA TYR A 87 -19.97 -55.59 24.17
C TYR A 87 -20.27 -54.21 24.79
N LEU A 88 -20.65 -53.21 23.98
CA LEU A 88 -21.00 -51.85 24.45
C LEU A 88 -22.26 -51.83 25.32
N LEU A 89 -23.21 -52.77 25.12
CA LEU A 89 -24.34 -52.93 26.05
C LEU A 89 -23.88 -53.33 27.46
N GLN A 90 -22.74 -53.98 27.61
CA GLN A 90 -22.20 -54.40 28.88
C GLN A 90 -21.19 -53.38 29.44
N LYS A 91 -20.50 -52.65 28.55
CA LYS A 91 -19.50 -51.66 28.87
C LYS A 91 -19.64 -50.47 27.93
N PRO A 92 -20.62 -49.58 28.22
CA PRO A 92 -20.93 -48.45 27.35
C PRO A 92 -19.81 -47.41 27.23
N ASP A 93 -18.93 -47.32 28.25
CA ASP A 93 -17.90 -46.32 28.37
C ASP A 93 -16.49 -46.89 28.09
N ASP A 94 -16.38 -47.98 27.34
CA ASP A 94 -15.09 -48.59 26.98
C ASP A 94 -14.53 -47.82 25.74
N PRO A 95 -13.47 -47.01 25.90
CA PRO A 95 -13.00 -46.12 24.83
C PRO A 95 -12.46 -46.89 23.63
N GLU A 96 -11.85 -48.08 23.84
CA GLU A 96 -11.37 -48.91 22.75
C GLU A 96 -12.50 -49.52 21.94
N ALA A 97 -13.59 -49.89 22.56
CA ALA A 97 -14.78 -50.40 21.88
C ALA A 97 -15.49 -49.29 21.10
N LEU A 98 -15.60 -48.12 21.67
CA LEU A 98 -16.18 -46.94 21.02
C LEU A 98 -15.31 -46.49 19.81
N GLU A 99 -14.00 -46.52 19.92
CA GLU A 99 -13.11 -46.22 18.79
C GLU A 99 -13.33 -47.24 17.65
N LEU A 100 -13.46 -48.53 17.96
CA LEU A 100 -13.74 -49.53 16.95
C LEU A 100 -15.13 -49.43 16.33
N ALA A 101 -16.12 -48.90 17.09
CA ALA A 101 -17.45 -48.57 16.54
C ALA A 101 -17.37 -47.44 15.54
N GLY A 102 -16.61 -46.39 15.88
CA GLY A 102 -16.31 -45.29 14.97
C GLY A 102 -15.57 -45.77 13.72
N ASP A 103 -14.56 -46.64 13.85
CA ASP A 103 -13.84 -47.23 12.72
C ASP A 103 -14.76 -48.01 11.75
N LEU A 104 -15.70 -48.75 12.29
CA LEU A 104 -16.69 -49.48 11.48
C LEU A 104 -17.64 -48.49 10.78
N ALA A 105 -18.22 -47.55 11.49
CA ALA A 105 -19.10 -46.54 10.92
C ALA A 105 -18.39 -45.74 9.83
N SER A 106 -17.15 -45.30 10.06
CA SER A 106 -16.34 -44.61 9.05
C SER A 106 -16.11 -45.46 7.81
N SER A 107 -15.84 -46.75 7.98
CA SER A 107 -15.65 -47.68 6.86
C SER A 107 -16.92 -47.94 6.03
N GLU A 108 -18.08 -47.68 6.59
CA GLU A 108 -19.41 -47.77 5.96
C GLU A 108 -19.90 -46.41 5.46
N LEU A 109 -19.05 -45.37 5.53
CA LEU A 109 -19.36 -43.99 5.17
C LEU A 109 -20.51 -43.37 6.00
N GLN A 110 -20.71 -43.88 7.23
CA GLN A 110 -21.67 -43.32 8.19
C GLN A 110 -20.97 -42.26 9.05
N VAL A 111 -20.74 -41.09 8.45
CA VAL A 111 -19.87 -40.06 8.99
C VAL A 111 -20.36 -39.55 10.36
N GLU A 112 -21.63 -39.22 10.49
CA GLU A 112 -22.20 -38.71 11.75
C GLU A 112 -22.13 -39.75 12.88
N GLU A 113 -22.39 -41.03 12.58
CA GLU A 113 -22.24 -42.09 13.55
C GLU A 113 -20.78 -42.29 13.97
N ALA A 114 -19.85 -42.20 13.03
CA ALA A 114 -18.43 -42.28 13.34
C ALA A 114 -17.98 -41.11 14.25
N ILE A 115 -18.42 -39.89 13.97
CA ILE A 115 -18.17 -38.70 14.82
C ILE A 115 -18.71 -38.94 16.21
N ALA A 116 -19.99 -39.36 16.33
CA ALA A 116 -20.62 -39.59 17.63
C ALA A 116 -19.82 -40.62 18.46
N GLN A 117 -19.43 -41.76 17.86
CA GLN A 117 -18.67 -42.78 18.56
C GLN A 117 -17.26 -42.31 18.96
N TYR A 118 -16.55 -41.61 18.06
CA TYR A 118 -15.21 -41.05 18.39
C TYR A 118 -15.30 -39.97 19.46
N THR A 119 -16.32 -39.13 19.42
CA THR A 119 -16.53 -38.05 20.44
C THR A 119 -16.72 -38.66 21.82
N ILE A 120 -17.62 -39.67 21.94
CA ILE A 120 -17.83 -40.38 23.21
C ILE A 120 -16.53 -41.06 23.64
N ALA A 121 -15.78 -41.68 22.71
CA ALA A 121 -14.51 -42.35 23.01
C ALA A 121 -13.48 -41.36 23.58
N VAL A 122 -13.43 -40.12 23.06
CA VAL A 122 -12.57 -39.07 23.56
C VAL A 122 -13.02 -38.62 24.95
N GLU A 123 -14.32 -38.38 25.16
CA GLU A 123 -14.86 -37.87 26.42
C GLU A 123 -14.67 -38.88 27.60
N VAL A 124 -14.80 -40.18 27.33
CA VAL A 124 -14.64 -41.22 28.39
C VAL A 124 -13.18 -41.63 28.59
N SER A 125 -12.27 -41.15 27.78
CA SER A 125 -10.84 -41.43 27.92
C SER A 125 -10.17 -40.49 28.93
N ASP A 126 -9.39 -40.99 29.87
CA ASP A 126 -8.54 -40.14 30.71
C ASP A 126 -7.52 -39.35 29.89
N ALA A 127 -7.06 -39.93 28.77
CA ALA A 127 -6.26 -39.30 27.73
C ALA A 127 -6.55 -40.00 26.40
N ALA A 128 -7.24 -39.31 25.50
CA ALA A 128 -7.56 -39.84 24.18
C ALA A 128 -6.27 -40.17 23.40
N SER A 129 -6.25 -41.31 22.68
CA SER A 129 -5.04 -41.67 21.92
C SER A 129 -4.84 -40.70 20.73
N GLU A 130 -3.58 -40.48 20.36
CA GLU A 130 -3.24 -39.63 19.22
C GLU A 130 -3.96 -40.05 17.92
N PRO A 131 -4.01 -41.36 17.55
CA PRO A 131 -4.77 -41.79 16.39
C PRO A 131 -6.29 -41.51 16.49
N LEU A 132 -6.88 -41.63 17.68
CA LEU A 132 -8.30 -41.37 17.90
C LEU A 132 -8.63 -39.89 17.60
N LEU A 133 -7.86 -38.93 18.13
CA LEU A 133 -8.03 -37.51 17.84
C LEU A 133 -7.85 -37.21 16.34
N GLY A 134 -6.89 -37.87 15.68
CA GLY A 134 -6.70 -37.75 14.24
C GLY A 134 -7.87 -38.26 13.41
N LYS A 135 -8.47 -39.40 13.84
CA LYS A 135 -9.67 -39.99 13.20
C LYS A 135 -10.88 -39.06 13.37
N LEU A 136 -11.11 -38.55 14.58
CA LEU A 136 -12.20 -37.62 14.87
C LEU A 136 -12.08 -36.37 14.00
N ALA A 137 -10.92 -35.74 13.97
CA ALA A 137 -10.69 -34.55 13.14
C ALA A 137 -10.97 -34.80 11.65
N MET A 138 -10.59 -35.98 11.15
CA MET A 138 -10.82 -36.34 9.75
C MET A 138 -12.31 -36.52 9.45
N GLU A 139 -13.08 -37.19 10.34
CA GLU A 139 -14.53 -37.38 10.14
C GLU A 139 -15.29 -36.07 10.25
N LEU A 140 -14.88 -35.18 11.17
CA LEU A 140 -15.43 -33.83 11.28
C LEU A 140 -15.22 -33.05 9.97
N MET A 141 -14.06 -33.14 9.35
CA MET A 141 -13.82 -32.55 8.03
C MET A 141 -14.71 -33.12 6.93
N LYS A 142 -14.95 -34.44 6.94
CA LYS A 142 -15.90 -35.08 6.00
C LYS A 142 -17.34 -34.62 6.19
N ALA A 143 -17.73 -34.31 7.44
CA ALA A 143 -19.02 -33.74 7.79
C ALA A 143 -19.13 -32.23 7.51
N ASN A 144 -18.07 -31.57 7.01
CA ASN A 144 -17.92 -30.12 6.83
C ASN A 144 -17.96 -29.31 8.15
N ARG A 145 -17.68 -29.96 9.29
CA ARG A 145 -17.55 -29.33 10.61
C ARG A 145 -16.10 -28.89 10.82
N ALA A 146 -15.70 -27.88 10.03
CA ALA A 146 -14.31 -27.45 9.92
C ALA A 146 -13.74 -26.89 11.22
N MET A 147 -14.53 -26.08 11.95
CA MET A 147 -14.09 -25.48 13.20
C MET A 147 -13.92 -26.52 14.30
N ASP A 148 -14.84 -27.46 14.42
CA ASP A 148 -14.73 -28.57 15.38
C ASP A 148 -13.50 -29.47 15.08
N SER A 149 -13.22 -29.68 13.79
CA SER A 149 -12.01 -30.39 13.36
C SER A 149 -10.75 -29.66 13.79
N MET A 150 -10.71 -28.33 13.59
CA MET A 150 -9.56 -27.51 13.98
C MET A 150 -9.34 -27.53 15.50
N GLU A 151 -10.39 -27.39 16.31
CA GLU A 151 -10.32 -27.51 17.77
C GLU A 151 -9.79 -28.88 18.20
N THR A 152 -10.22 -29.93 17.51
CA THR A 152 -9.71 -31.30 17.74
C THR A 152 -8.22 -31.41 17.40
N LEU A 153 -7.75 -30.78 16.32
CA LEU A 153 -6.33 -30.78 15.96
C LEU A 153 -5.48 -29.93 16.94
N VAL A 154 -6.01 -28.83 17.45
CA VAL A 154 -5.34 -28.04 18.53
C VAL A 154 -5.16 -28.95 19.75
N SER A 155 -6.24 -29.60 20.23
CA SER A 155 -6.19 -30.53 21.36
C SER A 155 -5.21 -31.69 21.13
N ARG A 156 -5.17 -32.23 19.89
CA ARG A 156 -4.22 -33.28 19.48
C ARG A 156 -2.76 -32.84 19.61
N VAL A 157 -2.45 -31.60 19.21
CA VAL A 157 -1.08 -31.04 19.33
C VAL A 157 -0.73 -30.75 20.79
N GLU A 158 -1.66 -30.27 21.60
CA GLU A 158 -1.46 -30.01 23.02
C GLU A 158 -1.16 -31.31 23.81
N GLN A 159 -1.94 -32.36 23.53
CA GLN A 159 -1.75 -33.65 24.19
C GLN A 159 -0.52 -34.41 23.68
N TYR A 160 -0.17 -34.22 22.40
CA TYR A 160 0.95 -34.89 21.73
C TYR A 160 1.96 -33.91 21.11
N PRO A 161 2.61 -33.07 21.92
CA PRO A 161 3.41 -31.94 21.45
C PRO A 161 4.62 -32.32 20.59
N ASN A 162 5.07 -33.57 20.63
CA ASN A 162 6.20 -34.08 19.84
C ASN A 162 5.77 -34.85 18.59
N HIS A 163 4.45 -34.93 18.31
CA HIS A 163 3.96 -35.68 17.16
C HIS A 163 4.00 -34.86 15.88
N LEU A 164 4.86 -35.26 14.96
CA LEU A 164 5.16 -34.49 13.74
C LEU A 164 3.92 -34.28 12.86
N GLN A 165 3.16 -35.37 12.59
CA GLN A 165 2.00 -35.28 11.69
C GLN A 165 0.87 -34.42 12.27
N ALA A 166 0.62 -34.47 13.58
CA ALA A 166 -0.39 -33.65 14.22
C ALA A 166 -0.12 -32.15 13.99
N ARG A 167 1.15 -31.75 14.03
CA ARG A 167 1.53 -30.35 13.78
C ARG A 167 1.36 -29.95 12.30
N TYR A 168 1.70 -30.82 11.37
CA TYR A 168 1.46 -30.57 9.94
C TYR A 168 -0.04 -30.51 9.62
N ASP A 169 -0.85 -31.39 10.20
CA ASP A 169 -2.31 -31.38 10.01
C ASP A 169 -2.91 -30.06 10.51
N LEU A 170 -2.50 -29.58 11.68
CA LEU A 170 -2.95 -28.30 12.24
C LEU A 170 -2.52 -27.12 11.36
N ILE A 171 -1.24 -27.07 10.92
CA ILE A 171 -0.75 -26.00 10.04
C ILE A 171 -1.55 -25.98 8.73
N GLY A 172 -1.76 -27.13 8.11
CA GLY A 172 -2.48 -27.23 6.85
C GLY A 172 -3.94 -26.76 6.96
N LEU A 173 -4.66 -27.24 7.98
CA LEU A 173 -6.07 -26.88 8.15
C LEU A 173 -6.24 -25.41 8.56
N SER A 174 -5.46 -24.94 9.52
CA SER A 174 -5.56 -23.55 9.98
C SER A 174 -5.24 -22.54 8.87
N ALA A 175 -4.26 -22.83 8.01
CA ALA A 175 -3.96 -21.97 6.86
C ALA A 175 -5.13 -21.94 5.86
N MET A 176 -5.69 -23.10 5.52
CA MET A 176 -6.83 -23.23 4.57
C MET A 176 -8.11 -22.54 5.08
N LEU A 177 -8.32 -22.51 6.38
CA LEU A 177 -9.50 -21.90 7.00
C LEU A 177 -9.28 -20.44 7.44
N GLY A 178 -8.12 -19.86 7.16
CA GLY A 178 -7.84 -18.45 7.48
C GLY A 178 -7.48 -18.17 8.95
N PHE A 179 -6.94 -19.14 9.67
CA PHE A 179 -6.46 -19.00 11.05
C PHE A 179 -4.95 -19.30 11.17
N PRO A 180 -4.08 -18.59 10.40
CA PRO A 180 -2.65 -18.90 10.37
C PRO A 180 -1.96 -18.73 11.72
N GLU A 181 -2.48 -17.91 12.63
CA GLU A 181 -1.99 -17.72 13.99
C GLU A 181 -1.95 -19.04 14.78
N LEU A 182 -2.87 -19.95 14.55
CA LEU A 182 -2.87 -21.28 15.18
C LEU A 182 -1.73 -22.18 14.69
N ALA A 183 -1.19 -21.86 13.50
CA ALA A 183 -0.06 -22.59 12.92
C ALA A 183 1.30 -22.16 13.52
N VAL A 184 1.43 -20.94 14.06
CA VAL A 184 2.70 -20.34 14.46
C VAL A 184 3.46 -21.20 15.49
N PRO A 185 2.89 -21.68 16.62
CA PRO A 185 3.62 -22.49 17.59
C PRO A 185 4.13 -23.81 16.99
N SER A 186 3.33 -24.44 16.13
CA SER A 186 3.71 -25.67 15.44
C SER A 186 4.81 -25.43 14.40
N SER A 187 4.75 -24.32 13.69
CA SER A 187 5.75 -23.91 12.70
C SER A 187 7.09 -23.59 13.34
N ARG A 188 7.08 -22.89 14.50
CA ARG A 188 8.29 -22.63 15.31
C ARG A 188 8.96 -23.94 15.76
N TRP A 189 8.16 -24.87 16.30
CA TRP A 189 8.68 -26.17 16.73
C TRP A 189 9.30 -26.96 15.57
N LEU A 190 8.62 -27.04 14.40
CA LEU A 190 9.15 -27.71 13.22
C LEU A 190 10.49 -27.10 12.76
N THR A 191 10.59 -25.77 12.81
CA THR A 191 11.81 -25.05 12.42
C THR A 191 12.98 -25.41 13.35
N GLN A 192 12.76 -25.42 14.66
CA GLN A 192 13.77 -25.83 15.65
C GLN A 192 14.19 -27.32 15.51
N GLN A 193 13.28 -28.18 15.04
CA GLN A 193 13.61 -29.58 14.76
C GLN A 193 14.27 -29.80 13.39
N GLY A 194 14.52 -28.74 12.61
CA GLY A 194 15.06 -28.83 11.24
C GLY A 194 14.12 -29.54 10.26
N LYS A 195 12.81 -29.54 10.53
CA LYS A 195 11.74 -30.14 9.73
C LYS A 195 10.92 -29.11 8.97
N THR A 196 11.50 -27.93 8.70
CA THR A 196 10.86 -26.82 8.05
C THR A 196 10.72 -27.07 6.54
N SER A 197 9.55 -26.76 5.99
CA SER A 197 9.30 -26.60 4.55
C SER A 197 9.24 -25.10 4.18
N PRO A 198 9.30 -24.74 2.89
CA PRO A 198 9.11 -23.36 2.45
C PRO A 198 7.78 -22.75 2.92
N GLU A 199 6.71 -23.52 2.92
CA GLU A 199 5.37 -23.10 3.33
C GLU A 199 5.35 -22.74 4.83
N VAL A 200 6.01 -23.55 5.67
CA VAL A 200 6.16 -23.29 7.12
C VAL A 200 6.96 -21.99 7.35
N LEU A 201 8.01 -21.75 6.55
CA LEU A 201 8.78 -20.51 6.62
C LEU A 201 7.95 -19.29 6.22
N GLN A 202 7.08 -19.41 5.22
CA GLN A 202 6.19 -18.33 4.79
C GLN A 202 5.18 -17.97 5.89
N VAL A 203 4.54 -18.97 6.52
CA VAL A 203 3.63 -18.72 7.66
C VAL A 203 4.34 -18.01 8.81
N LEU A 204 5.60 -18.35 9.09
CA LEU A 204 6.36 -17.68 10.14
C LEU A 204 6.79 -16.26 9.76
N ALA A 205 7.13 -16.05 8.49
CA ALA A 205 7.59 -14.75 8.02
C ALA A 205 6.48 -13.69 8.00
N ASP A 206 5.25 -14.10 7.67
CA ASP A 206 4.08 -13.23 7.65
C ASP A 206 2.83 -13.97 8.17
N PRO A 207 2.69 -14.09 9.50
CA PRO A 207 1.56 -14.80 10.12
C PRO A 207 0.21 -14.11 9.91
N GLN A 208 0.20 -12.85 9.52
CA GLN A 208 -1.04 -12.10 9.26
C GLN A 208 -1.57 -12.27 7.84
N ARG A 209 -0.76 -12.85 6.94
CA ARG A 209 -1.18 -13.09 5.56
C ARG A 209 -2.30 -14.11 5.49
N VAL A 210 -3.47 -13.68 5.07
CA VAL A 210 -4.64 -14.56 4.86
C VAL A 210 -4.43 -15.38 3.60
N GLN A 211 -4.51 -16.72 3.72
CA GLN A 211 -4.41 -17.67 2.61
C GLN A 211 -5.62 -18.60 2.59
N ALA A 212 -6.76 -18.16 3.10
CA ALA A 212 -7.97 -18.96 3.14
C ALA A 212 -8.43 -19.34 1.74
N ASP A 213 -9.02 -20.54 1.64
CA ASP A 213 -9.67 -21.03 0.42
C ASP A 213 -11.16 -20.65 0.52
N ASP A 214 -11.56 -19.59 -0.16
CA ASP A 214 -12.92 -19.05 -0.13
C ASP A 214 -13.95 -20.04 -0.69
N GLU A 215 -13.61 -20.74 -1.79
CA GLU A 215 -14.48 -21.76 -2.37
C GLU A 215 -14.71 -22.91 -1.37
N LEU A 216 -13.66 -23.34 -0.68
CA LEU A 216 -13.76 -24.35 0.36
C LEU A 216 -14.60 -23.85 1.55
N CYS A 217 -14.35 -22.64 2.04
CA CYS A 217 -15.08 -22.04 3.16
C CYS A 217 -16.59 -21.91 2.83
N ASN A 218 -16.91 -21.37 1.67
CA ASN A 218 -18.32 -21.25 1.22
C ASN A 218 -18.99 -22.61 1.08
N LYS A 219 -18.32 -23.61 0.48
CA LYS A 219 -18.84 -24.95 0.34
C LYS A 219 -19.11 -25.64 1.68
N MET A 220 -18.27 -25.39 2.69
CA MET A 220 -18.47 -25.93 4.02
C MET A 220 -19.65 -25.24 4.72
N LEU A 221 -19.77 -23.93 4.61
CA LEU A 221 -20.90 -23.16 5.13
C LEU A 221 -22.23 -23.58 4.50
N ASP A 222 -22.28 -23.82 3.19
CA ASP A 222 -23.46 -24.30 2.48
C ASP A 222 -23.93 -25.66 3.01
N ARG A 223 -23.01 -26.51 3.43
CA ARG A 223 -23.30 -27.86 3.91
C ARG A 223 -23.54 -27.97 5.41
N TYR A 224 -22.95 -27.05 6.17
CA TYR A 224 -23.10 -26.96 7.62
C TYR A 224 -23.30 -25.50 8.03
N PRO A 225 -24.48 -24.91 7.72
CA PRO A 225 -24.76 -23.48 7.94
C PRO A 225 -24.97 -23.14 9.42
N GLU A 226 -25.02 -24.12 10.31
CA GLU A 226 -25.22 -23.92 11.74
C GLU A 226 -24.00 -23.33 12.45
N ASP A 227 -22.79 -23.52 11.88
CA ASP A 227 -21.55 -23.00 12.44
C ASP A 227 -21.08 -21.76 11.66
N GLN A 228 -21.49 -20.61 12.16
CA GLN A 228 -21.14 -19.31 11.56
C GLN A 228 -19.67 -18.88 11.84
N ARG A 229 -18.94 -19.58 12.70
CA ARG A 229 -17.53 -19.21 13.02
C ARG A 229 -16.64 -19.17 11.78
N LEU A 230 -16.91 -20.00 10.78
CA LEU A 230 -16.14 -20.03 9.53
C LEU A 230 -16.34 -18.76 8.67
N VAL A 231 -17.43 -18.00 8.88
CA VAL A 231 -17.65 -16.71 8.22
C VAL A 231 -16.55 -15.70 8.60
N TYR A 232 -15.92 -15.86 9.76
CA TYR A 232 -14.76 -15.08 10.14
C TYR A 232 -13.60 -15.18 9.12
N ALA A 233 -13.36 -16.37 8.56
CA ALA A 233 -12.33 -16.54 7.51
C ALA A 233 -12.63 -15.66 6.29
N LEU A 234 -13.90 -15.64 5.85
CA LEU A 234 -14.34 -14.78 4.74
C LEU A 234 -14.24 -13.29 5.10
N ALA A 235 -14.59 -12.92 6.32
CA ALA A 235 -14.43 -11.54 6.80
C ALA A 235 -12.95 -11.12 6.86
N ARG A 236 -12.03 -12.03 7.22
CA ARG A 236 -10.58 -11.75 7.15
C ARG A 236 -10.10 -11.52 5.72
N MET A 237 -10.66 -12.24 4.74
CA MET A 237 -10.35 -12.00 3.33
C MET A 237 -10.85 -10.63 2.90
N ASP A 238 -12.11 -10.28 3.27
CA ASP A 238 -12.62 -8.93 3.00
C ASP A 238 -11.77 -7.84 3.68
N ALA A 239 -11.29 -8.08 4.89
CA ALA A 239 -10.36 -7.18 5.58
C ALA A 239 -8.99 -7.08 4.87
N SER A 240 -8.51 -8.18 4.28
CA SER A 240 -7.31 -8.15 3.41
C SER A 240 -7.54 -7.32 2.14
N ASP A 241 -8.75 -7.41 1.59
CA ASP A 241 -9.20 -6.63 0.42
C ASP A 241 -9.72 -5.24 0.82
N LEU A 242 -9.61 -4.85 2.10
CA LEU A 242 -9.99 -3.54 2.64
C LEU A 242 -11.50 -3.22 2.55
N LYS A 243 -12.35 -4.24 2.41
CA LYS A 243 -13.82 -4.12 2.32
C LYS A 243 -14.46 -4.09 3.72
N TRP A 244 -14.14 -3.05 4.48
CA TRP A 244 -14.48 -2.98 5.91
C TRP A 244 -15.98 -2.98 6.22
N ASP A 245 -16.82 -2.40 5.35
CA ASP A 245 -18.27 -2.49 5.49
C ASP A 245 -18.78 -3.94 5.39
N GLN A 246 -18.20 -4.73 4.46
CA GLN A 246 -18.51 -6.16 4.34
C GLN A 246 -18.03 -6.96 5.55
N VAL A 247 -16.89 -6.55 6.14
CA VAL A 247 -16.40 -7.15 7.40
C VAL A 247 -17.42 -6.94 8.53
N ILE A 248 -17.89 -5.71 8.71
CA ILE A 248 -18.91 -5.39 9.72
C ILE A 248 -20.20 -6.22 9.50
N GLU A 249 -20.71 -6.26 8.26
CA GLU A 249 -21.92 -7.01 7.91
C GLU A 249 -21.78 -8.49 8.27
N LYS A 250 -20.68 -9.13 7.85
CA LYS A 250 -20.43 -10.56 8.12
C LYS A 250 -20.25 -10.84 9.62
N LEU A 251 -19.43 -10.03 10.29
CA LEU A 251 -19.11 -10.28 11.69
C LEU A 251 -20.27 -9.96 12.65
N SER A 252 -21.17 -9.05 12.30
CA SER A 252 -22.40 -8.82 13.07
C SER A 252 -23.21 -10.10 13.23
N ASN A 253 -23.39 -10.88 12.15
CA ASN A 253 -24.11 -12.15 12.17
C ASN A 253 -23.33 -13.22 12.97
N VAL A 254 -22.02 -13.24 12.86
CA VAL A 254 -21.17 -14.18 13.64
C VAL A 254 -21.29 -13.89 15.13
N LEU A 255 -21.22 -12.62 15.54
CA LEU A 255 -21.27 -12.22 16.94
C LEU A 255 -22.67 -12.37 17.54
N GLU A 256 -23.75 -12.28 16.74
CA GLU A 256 -25.09 -12.60 17.20
C GLU A 256 -25.21 -14.10 17.54
N ALA A 257 -24.63 -14.98 16.71
CA ALA A 257 -24.67 -16.43 16.93
C ALA A 257 -23.65 -16.91 17.97
N HIS A 258 -22.49 -16.29 18.01
CA HIS A 258 -21.33 -16.67 18.83
C HIS A 258 -20.72 -15.44 19.54
N PRO A 259 -21.39 -14.85 20.54
CA PRO A 259 -20.95 -13.60 21.18
C PRO A 259 -19.59 -13.69 21.89
N ASP A 260 -19.16 -14.87 22.28
CA ASP A 260 -17.88 -15.13 22.94
C ASP A 260 -16.74 -15.45 21.95
N PHE A 261 -17.01 -15.40 20.64
CA PHE A 261 -15.98 -15.72 19.64
C PHE A 261 -15.00 -14.56 19.47
N LEU A 262 -13.94 -14.59 20.27
CA LEU A 262 -12.94 -13.53 20.40
C LEU A 262 -12.32 -13.07 19.07
N PRO A 263 -11.94 -13.95 18.10
CA PRO A 263 -11.37 -13.49 16.84
C PRO A 263 -12.30 -12.56 16.05
N ALA A 264 -13.60 -12.89 15.97
CA ALA A 264 -14.58 -12.04 15.30
C ALA A 264 -14.77 -10.72 16.05
N HIS A 265 -14.82 -10.75 17.38
CA HIS A 265 -14.98 -9.54 18.19
C HIS A 265 -13.82 -8.55 18.00
N THR A 266 -12.59 -9.02 17.99
CA THR A 266 -11.41 -8.15 17.82
C THR A 266 -11.32 -7.58 16.40
N LEU A 267 -11.63 -8.39 15.37
CA LEU A 267 -11.65 -7.91 13.98
C LEU A 267 -12.80 -6.91 13.75
N TYR A 268 -13.95 -7.11 14.38
CA TYR A 268 -15.06 -6.15 14.35
C TYR A 268 -14.65 -4.79 14.92
N GLY A 269 -14.01 -4.79 16.10
CA GLY A 269 -13.50 -3.56 16.71
C GLY A 269 -12.48 -2.86 15.81
N ARG A 270 -11.60 -3.61 15.15
CA ARG A 270 -10.68 -3.06 14.16
C ARG A 270 -11.45 -2.42 12.99
N ALA A 271 -12.45 -3.09 12.45
CA ALA A 271 -13.26 -2.54 11.36
C ALA A 271 -13.97 -1.23 11.74
N LEU A 272 -14.40 -1.08 13.00
CA LEU A 272 -14.92 0.20 13.49
C LEU A 272 -13.88 1.33 13.43
N VAL A 273 -12.64 1.06 13.80
CA VAL A 273 -11.53 2.03 13.69
C VAL A 273 -11.28 2.41 12.23
N GLU A 274 -11.17 1.42 11.36
CA GLU A 274 -10.90 1.63 9.93
C GLU A 274 -12.02 2.39 9.19
N LEU A 275 -13.26 2.28 9.69
CA LEU A 275 -14.42 3.02 9.18
C LEU A 275 -14.69 4.35 9.90
N ASN A 276 -13.80 4.79 10.80
CA ASN A 276 -13.98 6.00 11.63
C ASN A 276 -15.27 6.02 12.48
N ARG A 277 -15.82 4.81 12.82
CA ARG A 277 -17.05 4.64 13.62
C ARG A 277 -16.73 4.63 15.11
N PHE A 278 -16.03 5.65 15.58
CA PHE A 278 -15.55 5.73 16.96
C PHE A 278 -16.67 5.79 17.99
N GLU A 279 -17.83 6.32 17.65
CA GLU A 279 -19.02 6.37 18.54
C GLU A 279 -19.52 4.98 18.95
N GLU A 280 -19.19 3.92 18.21
CA GLU A 280 -19.58 2.55 18.52
C GLU A 280 -18.56 1.79 19.39
N ILE A 281 -17.34 2.30 19.50
CA ILE A 281 -16.27 1.63 20.24
C ILE A 281 -16.56 1.44 21.73
N PRO A 282 -17.20 2.39 22.45
CA PRO A 282 -17.59 2.15 23.83
C PRO A 282 -18.54 0.95 24.00
N ALA A 283 -19.54 0.80 23.11
CA ALA A 283 -20.45 -0.34 23.13
C ALA A 283 -19.73 -1.66 22.77
N TRP A 284 -18.81 -1.63 21.80
CA TRP A 284 -17.93 -2.74 21.49
C TRP A 284 -17.10 -3.18 22.70
N HIS A 285 -16.56 -2.21 23.46
CA HIS A 285 -15.78 -2.51 24.66
C HIS A 285 -16.62 -3.17 25.75
N GLU A 286 -17.86 -2.70 25.99
CA GLU A 286 -18.78 -3.30 26.96
C GLU A 286 -19.14 -4.75 26.62
N ALA A 287 -19.24 -5.07 25.33
CA ALA A 287 -19.52 -6.41 24.83
C ALA A 287 -18.29 -7.32 24.75
N THR A 288 -17.10 -6.83 25.15
CA THR A 288 -15.84 -7.54 24.99
C THR A 288 -15.77 -8.84 25.80
N PRO A 289 -15.50 -10.02 25.16
CA PRO A 289 -15.38 -11.29 25.85
C PRO A 289 -14.21 -11.34 26.84
N SER A 290 -14.34 -12.22 27.86
CA SER A 290 -13.22 -12.48 28.75
C SER A 290 -12.02 -13.05 27.96
N GLY A 291 -10.82 -12.49 28.19
CA GLY A 291 -9.59 -12.88 27.46
C GLY A 291 -9.20 -11.95 26.32
N ALA A 292 -10.03 -10.99 25.92
CA ALA A 292 -9.70 -10.04 24.87
C ALA A 292 -8.40 -9.26 25.14
N LYS A 293 -8.09 -8.98 26.40
CA LYS A 293 -6.82 -8.34 26.81
C LYS A 293 -5.55 -9.15 26.48
N GLN A 294 -5.70 -10.39 26.04
CA GLN A 294 -4.60 -11.21 25.49
C GLN A 294 -4.44 -11.02 23.97
N SER A 295 -5.35 -10.29 23.32
CA SER A 295 -5.26 -9.99 21.90
C SER A 295 -4.53 -8.67 21.67
N PRO A 296 -3.50 -8.62 20.80
CA PRO A 296 -2.87 -7.37 20.38
C PRO A 296 -3.87 -6.37 19.77
N ILE A 297 -4.82 -6.86 18.97
CA ILE A 297 -5.82 -6.03 18.29
C ILE A 297 -6.79 -5.35 19.28
N HIS A 298 -7.15 -6.01 20.39
CA HIS A 298 -7.93 -5.33 21.44
C HIS A 298 -7.23 -4.05 21.93
N TRP A 299 -5.92 -4.12 22.11
CA TRP A 299 -5.13 -2.98 22.56
C TRP A 299 -4.93 -1.93 21.45
N PHE A 300 -4.87 -2.36 20.19
CA PHE A 300 -4.89 -1.43 19.06
C PHE A 300 -6.17 -0.60 19.05
N VAL A 301 -7.34 -1.24 19.11
CA VAL A 301 -8.64 -0.54 19.13
C VAL A 301 -8.77 0.38 20.36
N SER A 302 -8.31 -0.08 21.53
CA SER A 302 -8.30 0.73 22.75
C SER A 302 -7.37 1.96 22.61
N GLY A 303 -6.23 1.80 21.98
CA GLY A 303 -5.29 2.89 21.68
C GLY A 303 -5.85 3.90 20.69
N ALA A 304 -6.48 3.41 19.62
CA ALA A 304 -7.12 4.26 18.63
C ALA A 304 -8.28 5.09 19.22
N TRP A 305 -9.05 4.51 20.11
CA TRP A 305 -10.08 5.22 20.89
C TRP A 305 -9.47 6.32 21.78
N ALA A 306 -8.39 6.01 22.50
CA ALA A 306 -7.70 6.99 23.35
C ALA A 306 -7.10 8.14 22.50
N GLU A 307 -6.55 7.81 21.35
CA GLU A 307 -6.01 8.78 20.39
C GLU A 307 -7.10 9.69 19.82
N HIS A 308 -8.25 9.13 19.45
CA HIS A 308 -9.43 9.88 19.04
C HIS A 308 -9.89 10.88 20.12
N LEU A 309 -9.77 10.53 21.39
CA LEU A 309 -10.02 11.43 22.52
C LEU A 309 -8.85 12.39 22.82
N LYS A 310 -7.81 12.42 22.00
CA LYS A 310 -6.56 13.20 22.22
C LYS A 310 -5.84 12.86 23.54
N GLN A 311 -6.05 11.64 24.05
CA GLN A 311 -5.41 11.09 25.24
C GLN A 311 -4.12 10.33 24.85
N PHE A 312 -3.16 11.02 24.27
CA PHE A 312 -1.97 10.42 23.70
C PHE A 312 -1.14 9.58 24.68
N PRO A 313 -0.95 9.96 25.97
CA PRO A 313 -0.25 9.08 26.90
C PRO A 313 -0.96 7.73 27.14
N GLN A 314 -2.30 7.73 27.22
CA GLN A 314 -3.10 6.50 27.35
C GLN A 314 -3.07 5.67 26.07
N ALA A 315 -3.11 6.33 24.89
CA ALA A 315 -2.98 5.67 23.60
C ALA A 315 -1.63 4.95 23.48
N ALA A 316 -0.52 5.64 23.77
CA ALA A 316 0.81 5.04 23.75
C ALA A 316 0.92 3.84 24.72
N ARG A 317 0.28 3.92 25.90
CA ARG A 317 0.22 2.81 26.83
C ARG A 317 -0.56 1.62 26.27
N CYS A 318 -1.71 1.85 25.64
CA CYS A 318 -2.50 0.78 25.01
C CYS A 318 -1.72 0.11 23.89
N TYR A 319 -1.15 0.87 22.96
CA TYR A 319 -0.35 0.31 21.88
C TYR A 319 0.85 -0.49 22.37
N TRP A 320 1.52 -0.02 23.43
CA TRP A 320 2.62 -0.77 24.04
C TRP A 320 2.17 -2.08 24.70
N GLU A 321 0.97 -2.12 25.35
CA GLU A 321 0.39 -3.37 25.84
C GLU A 321 0.13 -4.35 24.69
N GLY A 322 -0.35 -3.85 23.53
CA GLY A 322 -0.48 -4.64 22.32
C GLY A 322 0.85 -5.18 21.81
N VAL A 323 1.88 -4.33 21.71
CA VAL A 323 3.23 -4.73 21.26
C VAL A 323 3.86 -5.79 22.15
N LYS A 324 3.61 -5.78 23.46
CA LYS A 324 4.10 -6.85 24.37
C LYS A 324 3.51 -8.22 24.07
N LEU A 325 2.31 -8.26 23.49
CA LEU A 325 1.59 -9.49 23.12
C LEU A 325 1.81 -9.88 21.66
N ASP A 326 2.41 -8.99 20.85
CA ASP A 326 2.50 -9.13 19.41
C ASP A 326 3.67 -10.01 18.97
N ASP A 327 3.52 -11.31 19.16
CA ASP A 327 4.44 -12.34 18.63
C ASP A 327 4.28 -12.55 17.11
N GLU A 328 3.20 -12.05 16.52
CA GLU A 328 2.77 -12.35 15.16
C GLU A 328 3.03 -11.21 14.17
N GLY A 329 3.35 -10.02 14.69
CA GLY A 329 3.74 -8.87 13.88
C GLY A 329 2.58 -8.12 13.24
N HIS A 330 1.56 -7.78 14.02
CA HIS A 330 0.47 -6.92 13.57
C HIS A 330 1.00 -5.58 13.07
N PRO A 331 0.76 -5.23 11.79
CA PRO A 331 1.46 -4.13 11.14
C PRO A 331 1.12 -2.75 11.70
N GLU A 332 -0.09 -2.59 12.21
CA GLU A 332 -0.65 -1.33 12.69
C GLU A 332 -0.11 -0.85 14.04
N LEU A 333 0.39 -1.76 14.89
CA LEU A 333 0.75 -1.43 16.28
C LEU A 333 2.00 -0.55 16.39
N LEU A 334 3.05 -0.87 15.65
CA LEU A 334 4.33 -0.14 15.77
C LEU A 334 4.23 1.29 15.21
N PRO A 335 3.62 1.54 14.04
CA PRO A 335 3.42 2.91 13.56
C PRO A 335 2.59 3.75 14.53
N ALA A 336 1.49 3.19 15.07
CA ALA A 336 0.66 3.88 16.04
C ALA A 336 1.42 4.20 17.35
N LEU A 337 2.23 3.26 17.85
CA LEU A 337 3.06 3.49 19.02
C LEU A 337 4.13 4.56 18.77
N ALA A 338 4.84 4.49 17.63
CA ALA A 338 5.89 5.47 17.29
C ALA A 338 5.32 6.89 17.23
N ARG A 339 4.17 7.08 16.56
CA ARG A 339 3.47 8.34 16.44
C ARG A 339 3.05 8.89 17.81
N THR A 340 2.37 8.09 18.63
CA THR A 340 1.91 8.55 19.95
C THR A 340 3.05 8.84 20.92
N LEU A 341 4.19 8.14 20.83
CA LEU A 341 5.38 8.45 21.60
C LEU A 341 5.96 9.82 21.24
N ARG A 342 5.97 10.19 19.95
CA ARG A 342 6.40 11.53 19.52
C ARG A 342 5.42 12.62 19.98
N GLN A 343 4.11 12.38 19.89
CA GLN A 343 3.10 13.32 20.40
C GLN A 343 3.27 13.63 21.89
N ILE A 344 3.90 12.76 22.66
CA ILE A 344 4.19 12.96 24.09
C ILE A 344 5.69 13.21 24.35
N GLU A 345 6.46 13.60 23.33
CA GLU A 345 7.87 13.99 23.41
C GLU A 345 8.82 12.87 23.92
N ARG A 346 8.47 11.59 23.70
CA ARG A 346 9.29 10.42 24.06
C ARG A 346 10.16 9.97 22.87
N GLU A 347 11.02 10.89 22.38
CA GLU A 347 11.82 10.73 21.16
C GLU A 347 12.76 9.51 21.18
N THR A 348 13.38 9.23 22.31
CA THR A 348 14.30 8.10 22.44
C THR A 348 13.59 6.77 22.20
N GLU A 349 12.41 6.59 22.79
CA GLU A 349 11.60 5.40 22.63
C GLU A 349 10.97 5.33 21.24
N ALA A 350 10.52 6.45 20.70
CA ALA A 350 10.00 6.54 19.34
C ALA A 350 11.06 6.08 18.31
N LYS A 351 12.32 6.49 18.49
CA LYS A 351 13.43 6.03 17.64
C LYS A 351 13.63 4.52 17.69
N VAL A 352 13.58 3.91 18.88
CA VAL A 352 13.70 2.43 19.02
C VAL A 352 12.57 1.71 18.28
N VAL A 353 11.35 2.26 18.33
CA VAL A 353 10.20 1.71 17.60
C VAL A 353 10.38 1.89 16.09
N GLY A 354 10.86 3.06 15.63
CA GLY A 354 11.17 3.35 14.23
C GLY A 354 12.17 2.36 13.63
N GLU A 355 13.28 2.08 14.33
CA GLU A 355 14.26 1.05 13.91
C GLU A 355 13.62 -0.33 13.67
N GLN A 356 12.56 -0.66 14.41
CA GLN A 356 11.88 -1.94 14.24
C GLN A 356 10.87 -1.90 13.07
N ILE A 357 10.24 -0.75 12.83
CA ILE A 357 9.39 -0.54 11.64
C ILE A 357 10.23 -0.76 10.38
N GLU A 358 11.40 -0.14 10.28
CA GLU A 358 12.33 -0.30 9.16
C GLU A 358 12.74 -1.76 8.94
N LYS A 359 13.06 -2.50 10.01
CA LYS A 359 13.41 -3.94 9.90
C LYS A 359 12.23 -4.79 9.41
N ARG A 360 11.01 -4.48 9.86
CA ARG A 360 9.81 -5.17 9.38
C ARG A 360 9.52 -4.84 7.92
N ALA A 361 9.67 -3.59 7.51
CA ALA A 361 9.55 -3.17 6.12
C ALA A 361 10.58 -3.90 5.23
N ALA A 362 11.85 -3.92 5.63
CA ALA A 362 12.91 -4.64 4.91
C ALA A 362 12.62 -6.15 4.78
N LEU A 363 12.01 -6.78 5.80
CA LEU A 363 11.58 -8.18 5.71
C LEU A 363 10.47 -8.35 4.67
N ARG A 364 9.48 -7.47 4.65
CA ARG A 364 8.38 -7.52 3.69
C ARG A 364 8.84 -7.30 2.25
N ASP A 365 9.73 -6.35 2.03
CA ASP A 365 10.32 -6.08 0.72
C ASP A 365 11.13 -7.30 0.22
N ALA A 366 11.90 -7.93 1.12
CA ALA A 366 12.62 -9.16 0.81
C ALA A 366 11.67 -10.32 0.45
N LEU A 367 10.55 -10.48 1.18
CA LEU A 367 9.52 -11.47 0.90
C LEU A 367 8.81 -11.18 -0.43
N THR A 368 8.43 -9.93 -0.68
CA THR A 368 7.82 -9.50 -1.95
C THR A 368 8.75 -9.80 -3.11
N THR A 369 10.04 -9.43 -3.00
CA THR A 369 11.05 -9.75 -4.00
C THR A 369 11.19 -11.26 -4.21
N HIS A 370 11.13 -12.06 -3.14
CA HIS A 370 11.20 -13.51 -3.23
C HIS A 370 10.01 -14.07 -4.03
N PHE A 371 8.80 -13.61 -3.79
CA PHE A 371 7.60 -14.06 -4.52
C PHE A 371 7.58 -13.56 -5.96
N VAL A 372 7.95 -12.32 -6.21
CA VAL A 372 8.05 -11.75 -7.55
C VAL A 372 9.07 -12.53 -8.41
N ARG A 373 10.15 -13.03 -7.81
CA ARG A 373 11.11 -13.92 -8.47
C ARG A 373 10.68 -15.39 -8.42
N GLU A 374 9.38 -15.67 -8.41
CA GLU A 374 8.77 -17.01 -8.46
C GLU A 374 9.28 -17.96 -7.37
N ALA A 375 9.67 -17.45 -6.22
CA ALA A 375 10.28 -18.21 -5.11
C ALA A 375 11.48 -19.08 -5.53
N SER A 376 12.22 -18.70 -6.56
CA SER A 376 13.28 -19.50 -7.18
C SER A 376 14.67 -18.87 -7.04
N SER A 377 14.78 -17.62 -6.55
CA SER A 377 15.99 -16.83 -6.43
C SER A 377 16.79 -17.14 -5.17
N GLN A 378 18.06 -17.54 -5.32
CA GLN A 378 18.99 -17.71 -4.19
C GLN A 378 19.21 -16.38 -3.46
N GLN A 379 19.42 -15.30 -4.21
CA GLN A 379 19.63 -13.97 -3.67
C GLN A 379 18.44 -13.53 -2.83
N ALA A 380 17.22 -13.57 -3.38
CA ALA A 380 16.03 -13.11 -2.67
C ALA A 380 15.76 -13.92 -1.38
N ALA A 381 15.91 -15.25 -1.42
CA ALA A 381 15.76 -16.07 -0.21
C ALA A 381 16.84 -15.76 0.84
N MET A 382 18.05 -15.38 0.43
CA MET A 382 19.11 -14.98 1.35
C MET A 382 18.87 -13.58 1.93
N GLU A 383 18.27 -12.63 1.19
CA GLU A 383 17.86 -11.34 1.73
C GLU A 383 16.77 -11.51 2.81
N VAL A 384 15.80 -12.41 2.61
CA VAL A 384 14.86 -12.77 3.68
C VAL A 384 15.59 -13.30 4.91
N ALA A 385 16.59 -14.17 4.73
CA ALA A 385 17.39 -14.69 5.84
C ALA A 385 18.13 -13.57 6.59
N LYS A 386 18.68 -12.59 5.89
CA LYS A 386 19.37 -11.43 6.49
C LYS A 386 18.39 -10.53 7.26
N ALA A 387 17.22 -10.26 6.69
CA ALA A 387 16.18 -9.50 7.36
C ALA A 387 15.74 -10.18 8.67
N MET A 388 15.53 -11.50 8.66
CA MET A 388 15.26 -12.28 9.87
C MET A 388 16.40 -12.18 10.90
N MET A 389 17.65 -12.21 10.46
CA MET A 389 18.82 -12.03 11.35
C MET A 389 18.82 -10.65 12.00
N SER A 390 18.50 -9.58 11.27
CA SER A 390 18.44 -8.21 11.80
C SER A 390 17.41 -8.05 12.91
N MET A 391 16.35 -8.89 12.89
CA MET A 391 15.28 -8.95 13.88
C MET A 391 15.58 -9.92 15.04
N GLY A 392 16.74 -10.62 15.03
CA GLY A 392 17.08 -11.62 16.03
C GLY A 392 16.38 -12.97 15.90
N ARG A 393 15.76 -13.25 14.73
CA ARG A 393 15.02 -14.48 14.43
C ARG A 393 15.94 -15.51 13.75
N THR A 394 16.97 -15.94 14.48
CA THR A 394 18.08 -16.75 13.94
C THR A 394 17.64 -18.13 13.42
N TRP A 395 16.64 -18.77 14.05
CA TRP A 395 16.10 -20.06 13.60
C TRP A 395 15.46 -19.99 12.21
N GLU A 396 14.69 -18.93 11.97
CA GLU A 396 14.04 -18.69 10.68
C GLU A 396 15.06 -18.26 9.63
N ALA A 397 16.03 -17.42 10.02
CA ALA A 397 17.13 -17.03 9.14
C ALA A 397 17.91 -18.26 8.65
N GLU A 398 18.17 -19.24 9.50
CA GLU A 398 18.80 -20.50 9.09
C GLU A 398 17.89 -21.29 8.14
N GLY A 399 16.60 -21.35 8.42
CA GLY A 399 15.62 -22.02 7.56
C GLY A 399 15.61 -21.44 6.15
N TRP A 400 15.53 -20.12 6.03
CA TRP A 400 15.56 -19.40 4.76
C TRP A 400 16.90 -19.52 4.04
N ALA A 401 18.02 -19.38 4.75
CA ALA A 401 19.34 -19.56 4.18
C ALA A 401 19.58 -20.99 3.68
N ARG A 402 19.09 -22.00 4.41
CA ARG A 402 19.10 -23.40 3.98
C ARG A 402 18.22 -23.63 2.74
N PHE A 403 17.03 -23.02 2.71
CA PHE A 403 16.15 -23.07 1.53
C PHE A 403 16.85 -22.44 0.31
N ALA A 404 17.53 -21.30 0.46
CA ALA A 404 18.31 -20.67 -0.60
C ALA A 404 19.30 -21.65 -1.24
N THR A 405 19.93 -22.57 -0.47
CA THR A 405 20.84 -23.56 -1.03
C THR A 405 20.19 -24.56 -1.98
N THR A 406 18.87 -24.70 -1.96
CA THR A 406 18.12 -25.61 -2.85
C THR A 406 17.71 -24.94 -4.17
N LEU A 407 17.75 -23.61 -4.23
CA LEU A 407 17.37 -22.81 -5.39
C LEU A 407 18.49 -22.72 -6.42
N LYS A 408 18.16 -22.29 -7.65
CA LYS A 408 19.12 -22.27 -8.76
C LYS A 408 19.22 -20.93 -9.48
N GLN A 409 18.20 -20.09 -9.41
CA GLN A 409 18.17 -18.80 -10.09
C GLN A 409 18.88 -17.73 -9.26
N TYR A 410 19.41 -16.72 -9.92
CA TYR A 410 20.15 -15.61 -9.30
C TYR A 410 21.22 -16.09 -8.31
N PRO A 411 22.24 -16.87 -8.78
CA PRO A 411 23.18 -17.57 -7.91
C PRO A 411 24.10 -16.60 -7.17
N LEU A 412 24.32 -16.85 -5.88
CA LEU A 412 25.29 -16.15 -5.05
C LEU A 412 26.61 -16.93 -5.00
N LYS A 413 27.73 -16.24 -5.24
CA LYS A 413 29.08 -16.84 -5.25
C LYS A 413 29.49 -17.36 -3.87
N ASP A 414 29.07 -16.68 -2.81
CA ASP A 414 29.41 -16.94 -1.40
C ASP A 414 28.24 -17.50 -0.58
N LEU A 415 27.22 -18.06 -1.25
CA LEU A 415 26.01 -18.60 -0.61
C LEU A 415 26.35 -19.58 0.53
N LYS A 416 27.31 -20.47 0.31
CA LYS A 416 27.71 -21.48 1.31
C LYS A 416 28.33 -20.83 2.55
N GLU A 417 29.15 -19.82 2.37
CA GLU A 417 29.78 -19.08 3.45
C GLU A 417 28.74 -18.32 4.28
N GLN A 418 27.80 -17.63 3.62
CA GLN A 418 26.70 -16.93 4.27
C GLN A 418 25.82 -17.90 5.06
N TYR A 419 25.43 -19.04 4.47
CA TYR A 419 24.65 -20.07 5.17
C TYR A 419 25.36 -20.58 6.42
N LEU A 420 26.67 -20.94 6.29
CA LEU A 420 27.45 -21.44 7.41
C LEU A 420 27.65 -20.39 8.51
N ALA A 421 27.77 -19.12 8.16
CA ALA A 421 27.87 -18.03 9.12
C ALA A 421 26.59 -17.92 9.97
N ILE A 422 25.39 -18.01 9.35
CA ILE A 422 24.12 -18.03 10.06
C ILE A 422 24.01 -19.31 10.91
N ARG A 423 24.25 -20.47 10.32
CA ARG A 423 24.12 -21.77 10.98
C ARG A 423 25.02 -21.87 12.22
N SER A 424 26.24 -21.31 12.20
CA SER A 424 27.18 -21.34 13.31
C SER A 424 26.72 -20.56 14.56
N ARG A 425 25.70 -19.69 14.42
CA ARG A 425 25.13 -18.95 15.55
C ARG A 425 24.08 -19.74 16.32
N LEU A 426 23.59 -20.87 15.77
CA LEU A 426 22.56 -21.70 16.40
C LEU A 426 23.14 -22.76 17.32
N THR A 427 22.64 -22.77 18.55
CA THR A 427 22.83 -23.82 19.54
C THR A 427 21.48 -24.32 20.05
N ALA A 428 21.46 -25.35 20.88
CA ALA A 428 20.21 -25.83 21.48
C ALA A 428 19.59 -24.81 22.45
N GLU A 429 20.39 -23.90 22.97
CA GLU A 429 19.98 -22.83 23.91
C GLU A 429 19.59 -21.52 23.19
N THR A 430 19.77 -21.42 21.86
CA THR A 430 19.41 -20.23 21.09
C THR A 430 17.90 -19.97 21.25
N PRO A 431 17.48 -18.82 21.78
CA PRO A 431 16.06 -18.51 21.92
C PRO A 431 15.39 -18.37 20.54
N TRP A 432 14.07 -18.41 20.51
CA TRP A 432 13.32 -18.21 19.27
C TRP A 432 13.58 -16.83 18.66
N GLN A 433 13.56 -15.80 19.51
CA GLN A 433 13.92 -14.43 19.17
C GLN A 433 14.94 -13.92 20.19
N ASP A 434 15.93 -13.17 19.73
CA ASP A 434 16.93 -12.55 20.60
C ASP A 434 16.26 -11.56 21.57
N PRO A 435 16.32 -11.79 22.90
CA PRO A 435 15.66 -10.92 23.88
C PRO A 435 16.14 -9.46 23.84
N GLU A 436 17.39 -9.21 23.40
CA GLU A 436 17.93 -7.85 23.29
C GLU A 436 17.32 -7.04 22.13
N LEU A 437 16.70 -7.74 21.18
CA LEU A 437 16.04 -7.13 20.01
C LEU A 437 14.50 -7.10 20.12
N VAL A 438 13.94 -7.65 21.20
CA VAL A 438 12.51 -7.56 21.50
C VAL A 438 12.20 -6.16 22.02
N ILE A 439 11.30 -5.44 21.37
CA ILE A 439 10.95 -4.05 21.70
C ILE A 439 10.55 -3.88 23.16
N SER A 440 9.69 -4.75 23.69
CA SER A 440 9.21 -4.68 25.07
C SER A 440 10.31 -4.87 26.12
N ASN A 441 11.52 -5.34 25.74
CA ASN A 441 12.69 -5.39 26.58
C ASN A 441 13.61 -4.16 26.44
N ARG A 442 13.43 -3.37 25.39
CA ARG A 442 14.24 -2.18 25.08
C ARG A 442 13.61 -0.90 25.60
N ILE A 443 12.29 -0.85 25.70
CA ILE A 443 11.54 0.29 26.22
C ILE A 443 10.56 -0.18 27.31
N ASP A 444 10.32 0.68 28.29
CA ASP A 444 9.31 0.48 29.33
C ASP A 444 8.41 1.70 29.41
N LEU A 445 7.12 1.51 29.14
CA LEU A 445 6.09 2.55 29.16
C LEU A 445 5.06 2.30 30.28
N SER A 446 5.46 1.54 31.31
CA SER A 446 4.58 1.26 32.46
C SER A 446 4.27 2.48 33.32
N ASP A 447 5.04 3.55 33.17
CA ASP A 447 4.84 4.86 33.79
C ASP A 447 3.67 5.66 33.17
N LEU A 448 3.27 5.34 31.96
CA LEU A 448 2.15 5.99 31.30
C LEU A 448 0.80 5.56 31.89
N PRO A 449 -0.19 6.48 31.95
CA PRO A 449 -1.49 6.20 32.52
C PRO A 449 -2.26 5.15 31.71
N ALA A 450 -3.04 4.32 32.39
CA ALA A 450 -3.97 3.39 31.74
C ALA A 450 -5.21 4.13 31.22
N LEU A 451 -5.83 3.61 30.17
CA LEU A 451 -7.08 4.14 29.62
C LEU A 451 -8.25 3.86 30.60
N GLU A 452 -9.02 4.90 30.90
CA GLU A 452 -10.28 4.82 31.63
C GLU A 452 -11.46 5.01 30.66
N TRP A 453 -12.36 4.04 30.60
CA TRP A 453 -13.46 3.97 29.61
C TRP A 453 -14.70 4.82 29.96
N ASN A 454 -14.66 5.61 31.03
CA ASN A 454 -15.82 6.33 31.57
C ASN A 454 -16.01 7.78 31.04
N GLN A 455 -15.39 8.12 29.92
CA GLN A 455 -15.44 9.49 29.41
C GLN A 455 -16.33 9.60 28.16
N ASP A 456 -17.35 10.45 28.21
CA ASP A 456 -18.12 10.90 27.04
C ASP A 456 -17.26 11.86 26.22
N GLY A 457 -16.61 11.36 25.17
CA GLY A 457 -15.88 12.19 24.22
C GLY A 457 -16.82 12.90 23.27
N GLN A 458 -17.04 14.21 23.47
CA GLN A 458 -17.64 15.05 22.43
C GLN A 458 -16.53 15.70 21.61
N ILE A 459 -16.46 15.38 20.31
CA ILE A 459 -15.55 16.03 19.38
C ILE A 459 -16.30 17.14 18.67
N GLN A 460 -15.67 18.30 18.62
CA GLN A 460 -16.12 19.42 17.79
C GLN A 460 -15.84 19.07 16.33
N LYS A 461 -16.89 18.81 15.53
CA LYS A 461 -16.77 18.71 14.07
C LYS A 461 -16.42 20.09 13.50
N SER A 462 -15.45 20.14 12.60
CA SER A 462 -15.23 21.32 11.76
C SER A 462 -16.41 21.47 10.80
N GLU A 463 -17.05 22.64 10.77
CA GLU A 463 -18.10 22.93 9.80
C GLU A 463 -17.45 23.42 8.50
N LEU A 464 -17.36 22.55 7.50
CA LEU A 464 -16.96 22.93 6.16
C LEU A 464 -18.10 23.69 5.46
N PRO A 465 -17.81 24.66 4.54
CA PRO A 465 -18.84 25.40 3.84
C PRO A 465 -19.64 24.47 2.91
N GLU A 466 -20.95 24.70 2.82
CA GLU A 466 -21.77 24.02 1.82
C GLU A 466 -21.36 24.45 0.42
N ARG A 467 -21.07 23.49 -0.46
CA ARG A 467 -20.70 23.74 -1.83
C ARG A 467 -21.90 24.25 -2.65
N VAL A 468 -21.69 25.32 -3.39
CA VAL A 468 -22.69 25.90 -4.28
C VAL A 468 -22.32 25.75 -5.74
N ALA A 469 -21.03 25.77 -6.07
CA ALA A 469 -20.51 25.69 -7.43
C ALA A 469 -20.73 24.32 -8.08
N LYS A 470 -20.87 24.34 -9.42
CA LYS A 470 -20.93 23.12 -10.23
C LYS A 470 -19.64 23.03 -11.04
N LEU A 471 -18.80 22.09 -10.68
CA LEU A 471 -17.56 21.82 -11.39
C LEU A 471 -17.84 21.31 -12.80
N PHE A 472 -17.15 21.89 -13.78
CA PHE A 472 -17.22 21.49 -15.17
C PHE A 472 -15.95 21.86 -15.91
N PHE A 473 -15.42 20.92 -16.69
CA PHE A 473 -14.19 21.09 -17.47
C PHE A 473 -14.44 20.81 -18.94
N GLU A 474 -13.84 21.62 -19.82
CA GLU A 474 -13.87 21.43 -21.25
C GLU A 474 -12.44 21.25 -21.79
N ASP A 475 -12.19 20.17 -22.52
CA ASP A 475 -10.91 19.96 -23.22
C ASP A 475 -10.83 20.89 -24.42
N GLU A 476 -10.11 22.00 -24.26
CA GLU A 476 -9.89 23.01 -25.28
C GLU A 476 -8.52 22.88 -25.96
N SER A 477 -7.76 21.78 -25.77
CA SER A 477 -6.41 21.60 -26.34
C SER A 477 -6.33 21.91 -27.83
N LYS A 478 -7.26 21.37 -28.61
CA LYS A 478 -7.31 21.60 -30.07
C LYS A 478 -7.69 23.03 -30.44
N SER A 479 -8.67 23.63 -29.76
CA SER A 479 -9.14 24.99 -30.05
C SER A 479 -8.13 26.05 -29.63
N ARG A 480 -7.25 25.71 -28.69
CA ARG A 480 -6.16 26.56 -28.19
C ARG A 480 -4.80 26.23 -28.81
N ASN A 481 -4.74 25.33 -29.79
CA ASN A 481 -3.55 24.89 -30.53
C ASN A 481 -2.46 24.26 -29.66
N TRP A 482 -2.81 23.71 -28.52
CA TRP A 482 -1.87 22.91 -27.74
C TRP A 482 -1.85 21.46 -28.26
N ASN A 483 -0.94 21.19 -29.19
CA ASN A 483 -0.82 19.90 -29.87
C ASN A 483 0.43 19.15 -29.43
N HIS A 484 0.35 18.44 -28.33
CA HIS A 484 1.42 17.59 -27.81
C HIS A 484 0.95 16.14 -27.70
N THR A 485 1.84 15.21 -28.00
CA THR A 485 1.64 13.77 -27.78
C THR A 485 2.93 13.16 -27.28
N CYS A 486 2.86 12.47 -26.15
CA CYS A 486 3.98 11.69 -25.64
C CYS A 486 4.07 10.36 -26.41
N GLU A 487 4.73 10.39 -27.56
CA GLU A 487 5.04 9.19 -28.32
C GLU A 487 6.23 8.47 -27.68
N VAL A 488 6.09 7.17 -27.45
CA VAL A 488 7.21 6.32 -27.02
C VAL A 488 7.68 5.52 -28.23
N ALA A 489 8.98 5.41 -28.42
CA ALA A 489 9.59 4.79 -29.61
C ALA A 489 8.98 3.39 -29.91
N PRO A 490 8.18 3.22 -30.96
CA PRO A 490 7.50 1.97 -31.24
C PRO A 490 8.42 0.86 -31.76
N GLU A 491 9.56 1.21 -32.33
CA GLU A 491 10.51 0.25 -32.91
C GLU A 491 11.29 -0.54 -31.83
N ALA A 492 11.37 -0.03 -30.60
CA ALA A 492 11.93 -0.78 -29.48
C ALA A 492 11.02 -1.94 -29.02
N LEU A 493 9.78 -2.03 -29.54
CA LEU A 493 8.76 -3.03 -29.20
C LEU A 493 8.90 -4.34 -29.98
N THR A 494 9.84 -4.50 -30.90
CA THR A 494 9.93 -5.72 -31.72
C THR A 494 10.24 -6.98 -30.90
N GLU A 495 10.68 -6.86 -29.66
CA GLU A 495 11.02 -8.00 -28.80
C GLU A 495 10.44 -7.94 -27.37
N GLY A 496 9.57 -6.97 -27.02
CA GLY A 496 8.91 -6.94 -25.70
C GLY A 496 8.52 -5.55 -25.21
N HIS A 497 7.75 -5.53 -24.13
CA HIS A 497 7.40 -4.32 -23.39
C HIS A 497 8.50 -4.00 -22.38
N TRP A 498 9.13 -2.84 -22.56
CA TRP A 498 10.18 -2.36 -21.68
C TRP A 498 9.59 -1.49 -20.57
N ILE A 499 10.10 -1.62 -19.34
CA ILE A 499 9.62 -0.85 -18.20
C ILE A 499 9.64 0.67 -18.48
N TYR A 500 10.63 1.19 -19.20
CA TYR A 500 10.73 2.61 -19.53
C TYR A 500 9.69 3.12 -20.53
N GLN A 501 8.95 2.24 -21.21
CA GLN A 501 7.90 2.60 -22.15
C GLN A 501 6.56 2.91 -21.50
N SER A 502 6.44 2.62 -20.22
CA SER A 502 5.21 2.85 -19.46
C SER A 502 5.24 4.13 -18.60
N MET A 503 6.33 4.88 -18.64
CA MET A 503 6.60 6.03 -17.79
C MET A 503 7.04 7.24 -18.61
N GLY A 504 7.12 8.42 -17.97
CA GLY A 504 7.50 9.67 -18.63
C GLY A 504 6.30 10.57 -18.86
N GLY A 505 6.40 11.45 -19.87
CA GLY A 505 5.35 12.42 -20.17
C GLY A 505 5.42 13.68 -19.32
N GLY A 506 6.62 14.06 -18.86
CA GLY A 506 6.83 15.25 -18.02
C GLY A 506 6.35 16.55 -18.66
N ILE A 507 5.84 17.44 -17.83
CA ILE A 507 5.31 18.76 -18.24
C ILE A 507 5.68 19.82 -17.19
N GLY A 508 5.97 21.04 -17.63
CA GLY A 508 6.23 22.18 -16.76
C GLY A 508 5.52 23.44 -17.23
N VAL A 509 5.02 24.21 -16.29
CA VAL A 509 4.44 25.53 -16.51
C VAL A 509 5.50 26.60 -16.27
N ILE A 510 5.76 27.43 -17.25
CA ILE A 510 6.79 28.46 -17.22
C ILE A 510 6.28 29.75 -17.89
N ASP A 511 6.59 30.90 -17.39
CA ASP A 511 6.42 32.21 -18.04
C ASP A 511 7.80 32.63 -18.53
N TYR A 512 8.27 32.00 -19.67
CA TYR A 512 9.66 32.11 -20.08
C TYR A 512 10.05 33.45 -20.70
N ASP A 513 9.08 34.21 -21.20
CA ASP A 513 9.29 35.55 -21.76
C ASP A 513 8.74 36.70 -20.90
N LEU A 514 8.29 36.37 -19.68
CA LEU A 514 7.78 37.27 -18.66
C LEU A 514 6.62 38.15 -19.15
N ASP A 515 5.79 37.65 -20.08
CA ASP A 515 4.61 38.38 -20.56
C ASP A 515 3.39 38.19 -19.63
N GLY A 516 3.53 37.37 -18.61
CA GLY A 516 2.56 37.04 -17.59
C GLY A 516 1.55 35.98 -18.00
N TRP A 517 1.68 35.34 -19.18
CA TRP A 517 0.89 34.19 -19.57
C TRP A 517 1.65 32.91 -19.28
N PRO A 518 1.02 31.91 -18.65
CA PRO A 518 1.71 30.65 -18.36
C PRO A 518 1.92 29.84 -19.66
N ASP A 519 3.16 29.59 -20.00
CA ASP A 519 3.62 28.76 -21.12
C ASP A 519 3.76 27.31 -20.67
N LEU A 520 3.89 26.37 -21.62
CA LEU A 520 4.02 24.94 -21.36
C LEU A 520 5.28 24.38 -22.00
N ALA A 521 6.10 23.68 -21.20
CA ALA A 521 7.19 22.85 -21.68
C ALA A 521 6.80 21.38 -21.52
N ALA A 522 7.06 20.52 -22.52
CA ALA A 522 6.65 19.12 -22.54
C ALA A 522 7.76 18.19 -23.02
N ALA A 523 7.97 17.08 -22.32
CA ALA A 523 9.01 16.11 -22.58
C ALA A 523 8.69 15.20 -23.78
N MET A 524 9.73 14.82 -24.54
CA MET A 524 9.66 13.85 -25.64
C MET A 524 10.45 12.59 -25.28
N LEU A 525 9.88 11.42 -25.58
CA LEU A 525 10.45 10.12 -25.21
C LEU A 525 10.38 9.09 -26.37
N ASN A 526 10.41 9.56 -27.61
CA ASN A 526 10.32 8.71 -28.80
C ASN A 526 11.68 8.24 -29.33
N GLY A 527 12.75 8.48 -28.59
CA GLY A 527 14.10 7.98 -28.87
C GLY A 527 14.41 6.66 -28.17
N ILE A 528 15.72 6.38 -28.03
CA ILE A 528 16.25 5.23 -27.30
C ILE A 528 16.84 5.73 -25.99
N PRO A 529 16.50 5.10 -24.83
CA PRO A 529 17.10 5.46 -23.54
C PRO A 529 18.63 5.56 -23.60
N ARG A 530 19.19 6.57 -22.91
CA ARG A 530 20.63 6.91 -22.90
C ARG A 530 21.22 7.40 -24.21
N LEU A 531 20.43 7.53 -25.27
CA LEU A 531 20.85 8.14 -26.52
C LEU A 531 20.09 9.47 -26.73
N ALA A 532 20.80 10.51 -27.12
CA ALA A 532 20.21 11.80 -27.41
C ALA A 532 19.62 11.81 -28.82
N ASN A 533 18.57 11.00 -29.05
CA ASN A 533 17.98 10.80 -30.40
C ASN A 533 16.44 10.85 -30.41
N SER A 534 15.81 11.29 -29.33
CA SER A 534 14.40 11.69 -29.36
C SER A 534 14.19 12.93 -30.21
N ASP A 535 12.95 13.22 -30.59
CA ASP A 535 12.59 14.56 -30.99
C ASP A 535 12.88 15.53 -29.84
N PRO A 536 13.16 16.82 -30.11
CA PRO A 536 13.40 17.76 -29.04
C PRO A 536 12.17 17.91 -28.14
N ASN A 537 12.40 18.08 -26.83
CA ASN A 537 11.36 18.54 -25.92
C ASN A 537 10.72 19.81 -26.49
N ARG A 538 9.43 19.99 -26.22
CA ARG A 538 8.65 21.08 -26.85
C ARG A 538 8.36 22.18 -25.86
N ILE A 539 8.38 23.41 -26.35
CA ILE A 539 7.91 24.57 -25.61
C ILE A 539 6.82 25.28 -26.41
N PHE A 540 5.72 25.59 -25.73
CA PHE A 540 4.55 26.24 -26.29
C PHE A 540 4.32 27.57 -25.60
N ARG A 541 4.48 28.66 -26.34
CA ARG A 541 4.15 30.00 -25.86
C ARG A 541 2.65 30.18 -25.81
N ASN A 542 2.16 30.63 -24.67
CA ASN A 542 0.76 31.06 -24.48
C ASN A 542 0.65 32.53 -24.74
N HIS A 543 -0.25 32.93 -25.58
CA HIS A 543 -0.62 34.33 -25.74
C HIS A 543 -2.14 34.49 -25.76
N SER A 544 -2.67 35.10 -24.72
CA SER A 544 -4.13 35.31 -24.57
C SER A 544 -4.92 33.98 -24.61
N GLY A 545 -4.41 32.93 -23.98
CA GLY A 545 -5.04 31.62 -23.93
C GLY A 545 -4.89 30.78 -25.22
N GLN A 546 -4.04 31.20 -26.15
CA GLN A 546 -3.73 30.47 -27.38
C GLN A 546 -2.25 30.06 -27.38
N PHE A 547 -1.99 28.79 -27.62
CA PHE A 547 -0.64 28.23 -27.61
C PHE A 547 -0.03 28.19 -29.00
N THR A 548 1.27 28.42 -29.07
CA THR A 548 2.06 28.33 -30.31
C THR A 548 3.37 27.62 -29.98
N GLU A 549 3.70 26.54 -30.70
CA GLU A 549 4.97 25.89 -30.53
C GLU A 549 6.11 26.81 -30.98
N THR A 550 7.04 27.11 -30.09
CA THR A 550 8.15 28.02 -30.29
C THR A 550 9.52 27.32 -30.21
N THR A 551 9.55 26.01 -29.97
CA THR A 551 10.76 25.21 -29.83
C THR A 551 11.88 25.54 -30.83
N PRO A 552 11.63 25.65 -32.17
CA PRO A 552 12.69 25.93 -33.13
C PRO A 552 13.33 27.32 -33.00
N SER A 553 12.65 28.27 -32.36
CA SER A 553 13.11 29.66 -32.21
C SER A 553 13.75 29.95 -30.87
N THR A 554 13.54 29.05 -29.88
CA THR A 554 14.01 29.29 -28.50
C THR A 554 15.35 28.68 -28.20
N GLY A 555 15.88 27.78 -29.03
CA GLY A 555 17.12 27.05 -28.74
C GLY A 555 16.93 25.92 -27.71
N TYR A 556 15.71 25.60 -27.33
CA TYR A 556 15.38 24.50 -26.41
C TYR A 556 15.34 23.18 -27.19
N GLU A 557 16.50 22.49 -27.27
CA GLU A 557 16.70 21.32 -28.12
C GLU A 557 17.16 20.08 -27.33
N ASP A 558 16.51 19.79 -26.18
CA ASP A 558 16.80 18.54 -25.49
C ASP A 558 16.22 17.34 -26.28
N ARG A 559 17.11 16.41 -26.64
CA ARG A 559 16.79 15.18 -27.38
C ARG A 559 17.02 13.91 -26.55
N GLY A 560 17.09 14.07 -25.22
CA GLY A 560 17.15 12.94 -24.28
C GLY A 560 15.91 12.07 -24.36
N PHE A 561 15.89 10.97 -23.61
CA PHE A 561 14.66 10.22 -23.37
C PHE A 561 13.99 10.87 -22.16
N GLY A 562 13.12 11.86 -22.44
CA GLY A 562 12.58 12.77 -21.46
C GLY A 562 11.69 12.08 -20.42
N GLN A 563 11.84 12.45 -19.16
CA GLN A 563 11.01 12.00 -18.05
C GLN A 563 10.29 13.21 -17.43
N GLY A 564 10.94 13.94 -16.55
CA GLY A 564 10.36 15.09 -15.87
C GLY A 564 10.87 16.43 -16.40
N ILE A 565 10.10 17.49 -16.16
CA ILE A 565 10.49 18.90 -16.42
C ILE A 565 10.38 19.70 -15.13
N THR A 566 11.47 20.33 -14.74
CA THR A 566 11.58 21.21 -13.59
C THR A 566 11.76 22.65 -14.02
N VAL A 567 10.99 23.55 -13.43
CA VAL A 567 11.06 24.99 -13.64
C VAL A 567 11.57 25.65 -12.38
N GLY A 568 12.53 26.60 -12.50
CA GLY A 568 13.02 27.41 -11.39
C GLY A 568 14.09 28.39 -11.85
N ASP A 569 14.28 29.48 -11.11
CA ASP A 569 15.33 30.49 -11.32
C ASP A 569 16.58 30.00 -10.55
N PHE A 570 17.42 29.17 -11.19
CA PHE A 570 18.57 28.57 -10.48
C PHE A 570 19.70 29.54 -10.19
N ASN A 571 19.82 30.60 -10.98
CA ASN A 571 20.91 31.58 -10.92
C ASN A 571 20.49 32.93 -10.36
N ASP A 572 19.23 33.06 -9.91
CA ASP A 572 18.63 34.26 -9.27
C ASP A 572 18.66 35.51 -10.17
N ASP A 573 18.61 35.34 -11.51
CA ASP A 573 18.62 36.40 -12.48
C ASP A 573 17.21 36.97 -12.82
N GLY A 574 16.16 36.32 -12.35
CA GLY A 574 14.77 36.73 -12.51
C GLY A 574 14.07 36.11 -13.73
N PHE A 575 14.76 35.30 -14.49
CA PHE A 575 14.21 34.54 -15.62
C PHE A 575 14.10 33.06 -15.26
N PRO A 576 12.92 32.43 -15.34
CA PRO A 576 12.78 31.01 -15.00
C PRO A 576 13.50 30.12 -16.01
N ASP A 577 14.27 29.18 -15.50
CA ASP A 577 15.08 28.21 -16.23
C ASP A 577 14.39 26.86 -16.32
N LEU A 578 14.93 25.93 -17.12
CA LEU A 578 14.42 24.59 -17.32
C LEU A 578 15.49 23.54 -17.01
N PHE A 579 15.17 22.59 -16.12
CA PHE A 579 15.93 21.38 -15.93
C PHE A 579 15.12 20.17 -16.45
N ASN A 580 15.71 19.40 -17.35
CA ASN A 580 15.10 18.20 -17.94
C ASN A 580 15.71 16.94 -17.36
N ALA A 581 14.87 16.15 -16.67
CA ALA A 581 15.20 14.83 -16.22
C ALA A 581 15.09 13.83 -17.38
N ASN A 582 16.10 12.97 -17.56
CA ASN A 582 16.18 12.03 -18.66
C ASN A 582 16.56 10.62 -18.20
N ILE A 583 16.26 9.62 -19.01
CA ILE A 583 16.99 8.36 -18.94
C ILE A 583 18.30 8.55 -19.70
N GLY A 584 19.35 8.92 -18.99
CA GLY A 584 20.63 9.28 -19.53
C GLY A 584 21.21 10.55 -18.90
N GLU A 585 21.83 11.41 -19.71
CA GLU A 585 22.31 12.71 -19.23
C GLU A 585 21.15 13.69 -19.10
N ASN A 586 20.99 14.30 -17.91
CA ASN A 586 20.07 15.40 -17.67
C ASN A 586 20.56 16.69 -18.32
N ARG A 587 19.64 17.65 -18.56
CA ARG A 587 19.95 18.92 -19.24
C ARG A 587 19.42 20.11 -18.43
N LEU A 588 20.29 21.11 -18.25
CA LEU A 588 19.95 22.42 -17.68
C LEU A 588 19.99 23.46 -18.80
N TYR A 589 18.92 24.16 -18.97
CA TYR A 589 18.72 25.24 -19.93
C TYR A 589 18.56 26.56 -19.19
N GLN A 590 19.51 27.46 -19.33
CA GLN A 590 19.43 28.82 -18.85
C GLN A 590 18.58 29.68 -19.79
N ASN A 591 17.63 30.39 -19.25
CA ASN A 591 16.85 31.41 -19.94
C ASN A 591 17.71 32.67 -20.15
N ASN A 592 17.88 33.13 -21.39
CA ASN A 592 18.70 34.26 -21.71
C ASN A 592 17.99 35.63 -21.52
N GLY A 593 16.71 35.64 -21.13
CA GLY A 593 15.88 36.85 -20.95
C GLY A 593 15.45 37.51 -22.26
N ASP A 594 15.71 36.91 -23.40
CA ASP A 594 15.30 37.38 -24.72
C ASP A 594 14.35 36.43 -25.46
N GLY A 595 13.78 35.47 -24.72
CA GLY A 595 12.89 34.41 -25.22
C GLY A 595 13.66 33.20 -25.80
N THR A 596 14.97 33.10 -25.54
CA THR A 596 15.81 31.96 -25.95
C THR A 596 16.45 31.30 -24.76
N PHE A 597 16.88 30.03 -24.93
CA PHE A 597 17.59 29.24 -23.92
C PHE A 597 18.98 28.83 -24.39
N THR A 598 19.89 28.66 -23.43
CA THR A 598 21.23 28.12 -23.66
C THR A 598 21.42 26.85 -22.82
N GLU A 599 21.78 25.72 -23.43
CA GLU A 599 22.15 24.51 -22.72
C GLU A 599 23.51 24.68 -22.02
N ILE A 600 23.51 24.55 -20.68
CA ILE A 600 24.68 24.84 -19.85
C ILE A 600 25.10 23.72 -18.90
N SER A 601 24.52 22.53 -18.98
CA SER A 601 24.73 21.43 -18.01
C SER A 601 26.21 21.19 -17.67
N LYS A 602 27.06 21.11 -18.68
CA LYS A 602 28.51 20.92 -18.50
C LYS A 602 29.19 22.13 -17.90
N GLN A 603 28.76 23.33 -18.27
CA GLN A 603 29.30 24.60 -17.74
C GLN A 603 28.92 24.77 -16.29
N ALA A 604 27.70 24.38 -15.95
CA ALA A 604 27.18 24.34 -14.60
C ALA A 604 27.76 23.22 -13.74
N GLY A 605 28.60 22.33 -14.28
CA GLY A 605 29.24 21.24 -13.51
C GLY A 605 28.39 19.98 -13.38
N LEU A 606 27.21 19.92 -13.96
CA LEU A 606 26.34 18.75 -13.93
C LEU A 606 26.90 17.62 -14.81
N SER A 607 26.88 16.40 -14.30
CA SER A 607 27.45 15.26 -15.00
C SER A 607 26.83 13.94 -14.53
N GLY A 608 27.06 12.90 -15.30
CA GLY A 608 26.54 11.55 -15.02
C GLY A 608 25.32 11.25 -15.87
N ALA A 609 24.94 9.98 -15.85
CA ALA A 609 23.77 9.46 -16.54
C ALA A 609 23.08 8.48 -15.60
N SER A 610 21.82 8.75 -15.29
CA SER A 610 20.94 7.91 -14.46
C SER A 610 19.57 7.78 -15.12
N TRP A 611 18.70 7.04 -14.51
CA TRP A 611 17.29 7.14 -14.82
C TRP A 611 16.67 8.13 -13.83
N THR A 612 16.74 9.42 -14.17
CA THR A 612 16.14 10.49 -13.39
C THR A 612 14.68 10.64 -13.80
N THR A 613 13.79 10.57 -12.85
CA THR A 613 12.32 10.67 -13.05
C THR A 613 11.83 12.09 -12.81
N SER A 614 12.07 12.62 -11.63
CA SER A 614 11.70 13.96 -11.21
C SER A 614 12.90 14.72 -10.66
N ALA A 615 12.83 16.03 -10.60
CA ALA A 615 13.85 16.88 -10.00
C ALA A 615 13.22 18.15 -9.41
N THR A 616 13.99 18.88 -8.60
CA THR A 616 13.57 20.19 -8.08
C THR A 616 14.76 21.12 -7.97
N LEU A 617 14.48 22.41 -8.15
CA LEU A 617 15.37 23.54 -7.86
C LEU A 617 14.82 24.30 -6.65
N ALA A 618 15.55 24.31 -5.54
CA ALA A 618 15.18 25.00 -4.30
C ALA A 618 16.41 25.22 -3.42
N ASP A 619 16.36 26.21 -2.51
CA ASP A 619 17.40 26.51 -1.52
C ASP A 619 17.29 25.51 -0.34
N LEU A 620 17.87 24.32 -0.50
CA LEU A 620 17.69 23.20 0.42
C LEU A 620 18.46 23.40 1.74
N ASP A 621 19.63 24.06 1.73
CA ASP A 621 20.43 24.29 2.94
C ASP A 621 20.21 25.69 3.57
N GLY A 622 19.37 26.52 2.98
CA GLY A 622 18.98 27.83 3.48
C GLY A 622 20.07 28.90 3.32
N ASP A 623 20.97 28.74 2.35
CA ASP A 623 22.05 29.71 2.09
C ASP A 623 21.68 30.81 1.08
N GLY A 624 20.48 30.76 0.50
CA GLY A 624 19.92 31.70 -0.46
C GLY A 624 20.24 31.41 -1.91
N ILE A 625 20.85 30.26 -2.21
CA ILE A 625 21.20 29.79 -3.56
C ILE A 625 20.41 28.52 -3.88
N SER A 626 19.91 28.42 -5.10
CA SER A 626 19.14 27.24 -5.52
C SER A 626 20.01 26.01 -5.65
N ASP A 627 19.67 24.93 -4.97
CA ASP A 627 20.24 23.59 -5.10
C ASP A 627 19.38 22.75 -6.04
N LEU A 628 19.93 21.61 -6.51
CA LEU A 628 19.22 20.66 -7.35
C LEU A 628 19.15 19.30 -6.66
N PHE A 629 17.94 18.76 -6.54
CA PHE A 629 17.68 17.39 -6.11
C PHE A 629 17.11 16.58 -7.29
N GLU A 630 17.69 15.41 -7.56
CA GLU A 630 17.27 14.49 -8.62
C GLU A 630 16.85 13.15 -8.01
N THR A 631 15.63 12.69 -8.31
CA THR A 631 15.19 11.34 -7.92
C THR A 631 15.65 10.31 -8.93
N ALA A 632 16.18 9.18 -8.46
CA ALA A 632 16.66 8.10 -9.30
C ALA A 632 15.75 6.84 -9.17
N TYR A 633 15.58 6.11 -10.29
CA TYR A 633 14.67 4.98 -10.34
C TYR A 633 15.39 3.63 -10.36
N CYS A 634 15.63 3.07 -11.54
CA CYS A 634 16.26 1.77 -11.71
C CYS A 634 17.67 1.90 -12.28
N GLY A 635 18.64 1.31 -11.60
CA GLY A 635 20.05 1.33 -11.97
C GLY A 635 20.48 0.19 -12.90
N GLY A 636 21.67 0.33 -13.47
CA GLY A 636 22.29 -0.68 -14.33
C GLY A 636 21.82 -0.66 -15.78
N ASP A 637 22.13 -1.72 -16.51
CA ASP A 637 21.82 -1.85 -17.94
C ASP A 637 20.59 -2.74 -18.19
N ASP A 638 20.25 -3.61 -17.24
CA ASP A 638 19.19 -4.60 -17.38
C ASP A 638 17.80 -4.01 -17.69
N PRO A 639 17.38 -2.84 -17.14
CA PRO A 639 16.10 -2.23 -17.50
C PRO A 639 15.93 -1.97 -19.00
N TYR A 640 17.03 -1.83 -19.72
CA TYR A 640 17.06 -1.51 -21.16
C TYR A 640 17.38 -2.73 -22.05
N GLN A 641 17.76 -3.87 -21.47
CA GLN A 641 18.26 -5.04 -22.19
C GLN A 641 17.51 -6.33 -21.89
N VAL A 642 16.76 -6.40 -20.77
CA VAL A 642 16.11 -7.62 -20.31
C VAL A 642 14.59 -7.47 -20.37
N PRO A 643 13.93 -8.01 -21.42
CA PRO A 643 12.49 -7.99 -21.50
C PRO A 643 11.87 -8.97 -20.49
N CYS A 644 10.65 -8.68 -20.06
CA CYS A 644 9.87 -9.56 -19.19
C CYS A 644 8.77 -10.30 -19.96
N LYS A 645 8.32 -11.39 -19.37
CA LYS A 645 7.20 -12.18 -19.86
C LYS A 645 6.27 -12.53 -18.71
N ASN A 646 4.98 -12.47 -18.98
CA ASN A 646 3.97 -12.94 -18.04
C ASN A 646 3.97 -14.50 -17.96
N ARG A 647 3.10 -15.06 -17.12
CA ARG A 647 3.00 -16.52 -16.93
C ARG A 647 2.58 -17.29 -18.18
N GLN A 648 1.91 -16.63 -19.14
CA GLN A 648 1.53 -17.20 -20.43
C GLN A 648 2.68 -17.16 -21.45
N GLY A 649 3.82 -16.56 -21.09
CA GLY A 649 4.99 -16.40 -21.96
C GLY A 649 4.88 -15.22 -22.94
N LEU A 650 3.86 -14.37 -22.80
CA LEU A 650 3.71 -13.13 -23.53
C LEU A 650 4.61 -12.04 -22.92
N TYR A 651 5.10 -11.14 -23.74
CA TYR A 651 5.86 -9.99 -23.26
C TYR A 651 4.97 -9.07 -22.40
N SER A 652 5.52 -8.57 -21.31
CA SER A 652 4.87 -7.68 -20.37
C SER A 652 5.87 -6.72 -19.75
N THR A 653 5.41 -5.61 -19.20
CA THR A 653 6.25 -4.68 -18.44
C THR A 653 6.89 -5.40 -17.24
N CYS A 654 8.18 -5.14 -17.03
CA CYS A 654 8.87 -5.71 -15.89
C CYS A 654 8.42 -5.02 -14.59
N THR A 655 8.29 -5.81 -13.50
CA THR A 655 8.26 -5.20 -12.17
C THR A 655 9.60 -4.53 -11.87
N PRO A 656 9.63 -3.35 -11.23
CA PRO A 656 10.87 -2.65 -10.88
C PRO A 656 11.76 -3.44 -9.91
N LEU A 657 11.18 -4.32 -9.09
CA LEU A 657 11.91 -5.20 -8.16
C LEU A 657 12.86 -6.19 -8.86
N LYS A 658 12.74 -6.33 -10.16
CA LYS A 658 13.67 -7.15 -10.96
C LYS A 658 15.02 -6.47 -11.12
N PHE A 659 15.06 -5.15 -11.04
CA PHE A 659 16.24 -4.32 -11.26
C PHE A 659 16.74 -3.72 -9.94
N PRO A 660 18.03 -3.39 -9.83
CA PRO A 660 18.53 -2.67 -8.67
C PRO A 660 17.91 -1.27 -8.61
N ALA A 661 17.59 -0.80 -7.41
CA ALA A 661 17.27 0.60 -7.17
C ALA A 661 18.55 1.45 -7.29
N GLU A 662 18.40 2.74 -7.57
CA GLU A 662 19.49 3.69 -7.67
C GLU A 662 19.37 4.79 -6.59
N LEU A 663 20.51 5.36 -6.17
CA LEU A 663 20.53 6.43 -5.18
C LEU A 663 20.10 7.75 -5.80
N ASP A 664 19.29 8.54 -5.09
CA ASP A 664 19.00 9.91 -5.43
C ASP A 664 20.27 10.76 -5.43
N ARG A 665 20.26 11.91 -6.13
CA ARG A 665 21.44 12.76 -6.28
C ARG A 665 21.12 14.19 -5.86
N VAL A 666 22.07 14.81 -5.18
CA VAL A 666 21.95 16.21 -4.74
C VAL A 666 23.15 17.01 -5.18
N TRP A 667 22.88 18.18 -5.73
CA TRP A 667 23.88 19.12 -6.21
C TRP A 667 23.69 20.45 -5.49
N LYS A 668 24.73 20.90 -4.78
CA LYS A 668 24.73 22.20 -4.14
C LYS A 668 25.04 23.29 -5.16
N GLY A 669 24.15 24.28 -5.22
CA GLY A 669 24.35 25.48 -6.02
C GLY A 669 25.47 26.38 -5.49
N GLN A 670 26.12 27.11 -6.38
CA GLN A 670 27.17 28.08 -6.08
C GLN A 670 26.77 29.44 -6.60
N SER A 671 27.28 30.51 -5.99
CA SER A 671 26.98 31.90 -6.37
C SER A 671 27.45 32.29 -7.78
N ASP A 672 28.20 31.45 -8.46
CA ASP A 672 28.62 31.65 -9.85
C ASP A 672 27.75 30.91 -10.88
N GLY A 673 26.63 30.32 -10.44
CA GLY A 673 25.70 29.54 -11.27
C GLY A 673 26.17 28.14 -11.59
N THR A 674 27.18 27.62 -10.88
CA THR A 674 27.63 26.24 -11.00
C THR A 674 27.11 25.36 -9.87
N PHE A 675 27.18 24.04 -10.05
CA PHE A 675 26.77 23.07 -9.05
C PHE A 675 27.95 22.15 -8.67
N SER A 676 27.94 21.69 -7.42
CA SER A 676 28.86 20.65 -6.93
C SER A 676 28.09 19.51 -6.31
N GLU A 677 28.42 18.27 -6.70
CA GLU A 677 27.76 17.09 -6.16
C GLU A 677 28.03 16.91 -4.66
N VAL A 678 26.98 16.84 -3.87
CA VAL A 678 27.04 16.72 -2.42
C VAL A 678 26.27 15.50 -1.89
N THR A 679 25.81 14.62 -2.76
CA THR A 679 25.00 13.44 -2.43
C THR A 679 25.54 12.69 -1.21
N GLY A 680 26.79 12.27 -1.24
CA GLY A 680 27.40 11.47 -0.17
C GLY A 680 27.63 12.22 1.16
N SER A 681 27.52 13.55 1.16
CA SER A 681 27.66 14.37 2.37
C SER A 681 26.32 14.88 2.92
N TRP A 682 25.32 15.07 2.05
CA TRP A 682 24.02 15.55 2.44
C TRP A 682 23.01 14.43 2.68
N LEU A 683 23.01 13.37 1.84
CA LEU A 683 22.17 12.21 2.05
C LEU A 683 22.99 11.10 2.70
N ASN A 684 22.64 10.71 3.92
CA ASN A 684 23.18 9.50 4.54
C ASN A 684 22.35 8.28 4.11
N GLN A 685 22.23 8.09 2.80
CA GLN A 685 21.38 7.07 2.20
C GLN A 685 22.12 5.73 2.14
N GLU A 686 21.74 4.81 3.02
CA GLU A 686 22.25 3.43 3.01
C GLU A 686 21.42 2.54 2.08
N THR A 687 20.13 2.86 1.90
CA THR A 687 19.18 2.08 1.10
C THR A 687 18.67 2.93 -0.06
N PRO A 688 18.94 2.57 -1.32
CA PRO A 688 18.42 3.29 -2.47
C PRO A 688 16.90 3.10 -2.59
N GLY A 689 16.20 4.15 -3.01
CA GLY A 689 14.80 4.12 -3.39
C GLY A 689 14.60 3.80 -4.88
N ARG A 690 13.35 3.88 -5.33
CA ARG A 690 12.95 3.95 -6.74
C ARG A 690 12.07 5.17 -6.92
N GLY A 691 12.71 6.34 -6.82
CA GLY A 691 12.02 7.62 -6.82
C GLY A 691 11.23 7.85 -8.11
N MET A 692 9.98 8.28 -7.97
CA MET A 692 9.08 8.62 -9.08
C MET A 692 8.67 10.08 -9.02
N GLY A 693 8.05 10.50 -7.95
CA GLY A 693 7.67 11.87 -7.67
C GLY A 693 8.46 12.44 -6.50
N LEU A 694 8.47 13.74 -6.41
CA LEU A 694 9.03 14.44 -5.27
C LEU A 694 8.24 15.70 -4.92
N GLN A 695 8.31 16.09 -3.63
CA GLN A 695 7.66 17.28 -3.11
C GLN A 695 8.61 18.00 -2.16
N VAL A 696 8.76 19.32 -2.30
CA VAL A 696 9.63 20.13 -1.46
C VAL A 696 8.88 21.29 -0.84
N GLY A 697 9.04 21.42 0.47
CA GLY A 697 8.41 22.47 1.28
C GLY A 697 8.81 22.34 2.74
N PHE A 698 8.20 23.12 3.61
CA PHE A 698 8.20 22.88 5.04
C PHE A 698 7.13 21.84 5.34
N LEU A 699 7.53 20.58 5.38
CA LEU A 699 6.61 19.47 5.56
C LEU A 699 6.51 19.08 7.03
N ASP A 700 7.61 19.09 7.77
CA ASP A 700 7.62 18.74 9.19
C ASP A 700 7.68 19.97 10.11
N ASP A 701 7.92 19.76 11.41
CA ASP A 701 7.97 20.80 12.44
C ASP A 701 9.34 21.49 12.54
N GLN A 702 10.34 21.07 11.76
CA GLN A 702 11.66 21.69 11.75
C GLN A 702 11.71 22.93 10.85
N GLU A 703 12.63 23.85 11.14
CA GLU A 703 12.86 25.01 10.28
C GLU A 703 13.91 24.69 9.20
N GLY A 704 13.46 24.23 8.06
CA GLY A 704 14.25 23.89 6.87
C GLY A 704 13.33 23.37 5.78
N LEU A 705 13.78 23.34 4.55
CA LEU A 705 13.03 22.66 3.50
C LEU A 705 13.24 21.16 3.62
N ASP A 706 12.16 20.43 3.53
CA ASP A 706 12.11 18.97 3.50
C ASP A 706 11.89 18.49 2.07
N VAL A 707 12.37 17.28 1.78
CA VAL A 707 12.15 16.62 0.49
C VAL A 707 11.47 15.28 0.73
N TYR A 708 10.22 15.15 0.28
CA TYR A 708 9.51 13.89 0.28
C TYR A 708 9.63 13.23 -1.09
N VAL A 709 10.06 11.96 -1.13
CA VAL A 709 10.24 11.16 -2.36
C VAL A 709 9.32 9.96 -2.31
N SER A 710 8.40 9.87 -3.29
CA SER A 710 7.58 8.68 -3.50
C SER A 710 8.38 7.63 -4.25
N ASN A 711 8.51 6.44 -3.65
CA ASN A 711 9.33 5.35 -4.17
C ASN A 711 8.46 4.16 -4.62
N ASP A 712 8.67 3.70 -5.84
CA ASP A 712 7.96 2.56 -6.41
C ASP A 712 8.44 1.24 -5.79
N MET A 713 7.53 0.56 -5.05
CA MET A 713 7.77 -0.73 -4.40
C MET A 713 8.97 -0.75 -3.42
N THR A 714 9.34 0.40 -2.89
CA THR A 714 10.30 0.57 -1.79
C THR A 714 9.77 1.61 -0.81
N VAL A 715 10.35 1.70 0.39
CA VAL A 715 9.94 2.71 1.37
C VAL A 715 10.07 4.11 0.78
N ASN A 716 9.09 4.98 1.03
CA ASN A 716 9.20 6.40 0.70
C ASN A 716 10.22 7.07 1.61
N HIS A 717 10.85 8.14 1.14
CA HIS A 717 11.81 8.90 1.93
C HIS A 717 11.26 10.28 2.29
N LEU A 718 11.50 10.72 3.52
CA LEU A 718 11.33 12.10 3.96
C LEU A 718 12.66 12.62 4.49
N TRP A 719 13.33 13.40 3.67
CA TRP A 719 14.59 14.05 3.99
C TRP A 719 14.30 15.35 4.70
N SER A 720 14.42 15.36 6.02
CA SER A 720 14.22 16.55 6.84
C SER A 720 15.50 17.37 6.91
N GLY A 721 15.41 18.65 6.54
CA GLY A 721 16.51 19.61 6.54
C GLY A 721 16.40 20.57 7.72
N THR A 722 17.56 20.97 8.30
CA THR A 722 17.60 22.01 9.32
C THR A 722 18.35 23.21 8.80
N ARG A 723 17.64 24.32 8.60
CA ARG A 723 18.20 25.56 8.06
C ARG A 723 19.40 26.05 8.87
N GLY A 724 20.51 26.34 8.17
CA GLY A 724 21.71 26.92 8.77
C GLY A 724 22.57 25.99 9.59
N GLU A 725 22.26 24.71 9.62
CA GLU A 725 23.13 23.67 10.20
C GLU A 725 24.46 23.60 9.43
N LYS A 726 25.56 23.46 10.15
CA LYS A 726 26.88 23.36 9.50
C LYS A 726 27.75 22.30 10.17
N PRO A 727 28.19 21.25 9.43
CA PRO A 727 27.87 21.00 8.01
C PRO A 727 26.40 20.66 7.82
N PHE A 728 25.78 21.08 6.72
CA PHE A 728 24.40 20.70 6.39
C PHE A 728 24.33 19.24 6.02
N GLN A 729 23.29 18.59 6.53
CA GLN A 729 22.98 17.19 6.22
C GLN A 729 21.49 16.97 6.43
N PHE A 730 20.85 16.25 5.53
CA PHE A 730 19.49 15.76 5.72
C PHE A 730 19.44 14.58 6.71
N THR A 731 18.34 14.47 7.41
CA THR A 731 18.00 13.30 8.20
C THR A 731 16.81 12.60 7.58
N GLU A 732 16.93 11.30 7.29
CA GLU A 732 15.80 10.51 6.82
C GLU A 732 14.85 10.23 8.00
N VAL A 733 13.57 10.62 7.89
CA VAL A 733 12.61 10.56 9.01
C VAL A 733 11.25 9.95 8.63
N ALA A 734 11.04 9.48 7.40
CA ALA A 734 9.74 9.00 6.92
C ALA A 734 9.13 7.92 7.80
N SER A 735 9.93 6.93 8.23
CA SER A 735 9.46 5.81 9.08
C SER A 735 8.95 6.26 10.44
N VAL A 736 9.61 7.24 11.03
CA VAL A 736 9.25 7.76 12.36
C VAL A 736 8.20 8.86 12.29
N ARG A 737 8.01 9.48 11.13
CA ARG A 737 6.99 10.49 10.86
C ARG A 737 5.68 9.87 10.34
N GLY A 738 5.70 8.61 9.89
CA GLY A 738 4.51 7.86 9.47
C GLY A 738 4.18 7.93 7.98
N VAL A 739 5.13 8.36 7.12
CA VAL A 739 4.95 8.51 5.67
C VAL A 739 5.82 7.59 4.80
N ALA A 740 6.60 6.70 5.43
CA ALA A 740 7.47 5.76 4.70
C ALA A 740 6.70 4.65 3.99
N ILE A 741 5.60 4.20 4.58
CA ILE A 741 4.82 3.01 4.20
C ILE A 741 3.35 3.25 4.56
N SER A 742 2.45 2.49 3.95
CA SER A 742 1.03 2.53 4.32
C SER A 742 0.80 2.22 5.80
N GLY A 743 -0.34 2.58 6.35
CA GLY A 743 -0.77 2.25 7.71
C GLY A 743 -0.79 0.74 7.99
N ARG A 744 -0.72 -0.09 6.95
CA ARG A 744 -0.58 -1.56 7.02
C ARG A 744 0.87 -2.02 6.93
N SER A 745 1.83 -1.13 7.02
CA SER A 745 3.27 -1.39 6.94
C SER A 745 3.72 -2.05 5.62
N PHE A 746 3.13 -1.69 4.49
CA PHE A 746 3.56 -2.10 3.15
C PHE A 746 4.27 -0.96 2.44
N SER A 747 5.39 -1.26 1.78
CA SER A 747 5.96 -0.42 0.75
C SER A 747 5.09 -0.54 -0.49
N GLN A 748 4.42 0.55 -0.85
CA GLN A 748 3.53 0.61 -1.99
C GLN A 748 4.28 1.03 -3.25
N ALA A 749 3.67 0.87 -4.42
CA ALA A 749 4.24 1.36 -5.68
C ALA A 749 3.90 2.85 -5.84
N SER A 750 4.60 3.70 -5.10
CA SER A 750 4.32 5.13 -4.99
C SER A 750 4.78 5.91 -6.21
N MET A 751 3.92 6.83 -6.72
CA MET A 751 4.18 7.60 -7.95
C MET A 751 3.96 9.10 -7.77
N GLY A 752 2.74 9.62 -7.97
CA GLY A 752 2.44 11.04 -7.80
C GLY A 752 2.24 11.43 -6.34
N ILE A 753 2.44 12.71 -6.05
CA ILE A 753 2.26 13.30 -4.72
C ILE A 753 1.44 14.58 -4.89
N ALA A 754 0.41 14.76 -4.06
CA ALA A 754 -0.21 16.06 -3.83
C ALA A 754 0.07 16.48 -2.38
N ALA A 755 0.39 17.75 -2.15
CA ALA A 755 0.63 18.34 -0.84
C ALA A 755 -0.25 19.57 -0.64
N GLY A 756 -0.91 19.68 0.52
CA GLY A 756 -1.83 20.79 0.80
C GLY A 756 -2.37 20.77 2.22
N ASP A 757 -3.38 21.59 2.47
CA ASP A 757 -4.10 21.70 3.74
C ASP A 757 -5.61 21.65 3.43
N PRO A 758 -6.15 20.47 3.03
CA PRO A 758 -7.53 20.37 2.57
C PRO A 758 -8.58 20.48 3.68
N ASP A 759 -8.22 20.21 4.93
CA ASP A 759 -9.12 20.31 6.10
C ASP A 759 -8.96 21.64 6.86
N ALA A 760 -8.02 22.48 6.42
CA ALA A 760 -7.74 23.82 6.93
C ALA A 760 -7.35 23.85 8.42
N ASP A 761 -6.59 22.86 8.87
CA ASP A 761 -6.06 22.80 10.23
C ASP A 761 -4.68 23.47 10.38
N GLY A 762 -4.01 23.77 9.25
CA GLY A 762 -2.74 24.47 9.15
C GLY A 762 -1.52 23.57 9.01
N ASP A 763 -1.71 22.26 9.00
CA ASP A 763 -0.69 21.26 8.79
C ASP A 763 -0.68 20.82 7.31
N VAL A 764 0.42 20.23 6.83
CA VAL A 764 0.54 19.78 5.43
C VAL A 764 0.20 18.31 5.31
N ASP A 765 -0.88 18.02 4.61
CA ASP A 765 -1.27 16.67 4.25
C ASP A 765 -0.59 16.22 2.96
N LEU A 766 -0.44 14.91 2.81
CA LEU A 766 0.12 14.28 1.62
C LEU A 766 -0.86 13.25 1.06
N PHE A 767 -1.03 13.26 -0.25
CA PHE A 767 -1.73 12.21 -0.96
C PHE A 767 -0.79 11.58 -1.99
N VAL A 768 -0.68 10.25 -1.99
CA VAL A 768 0.25 9.52 -2.85
C VAL A 768 -0.52 8.53 -3.71
N THR A 769 -0.27 8.55 -5.03
CA THR A 769 -0.88 7.61 -5.96
C THR A 769 -0.08 6.33 -6.07
N HIS A 770 -0.80 5.22 -6.33
CA HIS A 770 -0.21 3.88 -6.34
C HIS A 770 -0.68 3.03 -7.52
N PHE A 771 -0.09 1.84 -7.63
CA PHE A 771 -0.39 0.83 -8.64
C PHE A 771 -1.78 0.21 -8.41
N SER A 772 -2.39 -0.32 -9.48
CA SER A 772 -3.62 -1.13 -9.39
C SER A 772 -3.42 -2.35 -8.48
N ASP A 773 -4.48 -2.83 -7.85
CA ASP A 773 -4.47 -3.82 -6.76
C ASP A 773 -3.85 -3.29 -5.43
N ASP A 774 -3.42 -2.04 -5.41
CA ASP A 774 -3.07 -1.26 -4.23
C ASP A 774 -4.06 -0.08 -4.10
N HIS A 775 -4.07 0.63 -3.00
CA HIS A 775 -4.89 1.83 -2.83
C HIS A 775 -3.99 3.06 -2.80
N ASN A 776 -4.47 4.17 -3.34
CA ASN A 776 -3.81 5.45 -3.10
C ASN A 776 -3.83 5.78 -1.61
N THR A 777 -2.82 6.47 -1.10
CA THR A 777 -2.70 6.70 0.33
C THR A 777 -2.83 8.18 0.67
N TYR A 778 -3.73 8.49 1.60
CA TYR A 778 -3.90 9.79 2.21
C TYR A 778 -3.25 9.82 3.59
N TYR A 779 -2.20 10.58 3.73
CA TYR A 779 -1.51 10.84 4.96
C TYR A 779 -1.96 12.19 5.51
N GLU A 780 -2.86 12.16 6.51
CA GLU A 780 -3.28 13.35 7.27
C GLU A 780 -2.22 13.69 8.31
N GLN A 781 -1.71 14.91 8.32
CA GLN A 781 -0.82 15.36 9.37
C GLN A 781 -1.64 15.67 10.63
N VAL A 782 -1.19 15.16 11.78
CA VAL A 782 -1.88 15.33 13.07
C VAL A 782 -1.08 16.22 14.03
N GLY A 783 -0.33 17.13 13.47
CA GLY A 783 0.54 18.08 14.17
C GLY A 783 1.96 17.56 14.40
N ASN A 784 2.89 18.48 14.63
CA ASN A 784 4.32 18.20 14.89
C ASN A 784 5.01 17.40 13.77
N GLY A 785 4.58 17.53 12.52
CA GLY A 785 5.14 16.80 11.39
C GLY A 785 4.97 15.28 11.53
N LEU A 786 3.83 14.82 12.03
CA LEU A 786 3.47 13.43 12.18
C LEU A 786 2.23 13.12 11.37
N TRP A 787 2.29 12.11 10.54
CA TRP A 787 1.20 11.71 9.65
C TRP A 787 0.56 10.39 10.05
N VAL A 788 -0.70 10.26 9.69
CA VAL A 788 -1.52 9.05 9.85
C VAL A 788 -2.11 8.70 8.50
N ASP A 789 -2.02 7.45 8.11
CA ASP A 789 -2.78 6.93 6.98
C ASP A 789 -4.28 6.95 7.33
N ARG A 790 -5.02 7.86 6.69
CA ARG A 790 -6.47 8.05 6.82
C ARG A 790 -7.25 7.62 5.59
N THR A 791 -6.63 6.93 4.68
CA THR A 791 -7.18 6.58 3.37
C THR A 791 -8.59 6.01 3.44
N PHE A 792 -8.80 4.99 4.27
CA PHE A 792 -10.11 4.35 4.42
C PHE A 792 -11.09 5.17 5.27
N PRO A 793 -10.70 5.67 6.45
CA PRO A 793 -11.54 6.57 7.23
C PRO A 793 -12.01 7.80 6.42
N ALA A 794 -11.16 8.34 5.57
CA ALA A 794 -11.46 9.48 4.71
C ALA A 794 -12.30 9.15 3.48
N GLY A 795 -12.52 7.86 3.15
CA GLY A 795 -13.35 7.45 2.00
C GLY A 795 -12.62 7.32 0.66
N LEU A 796 -11.28 7.42 0.62
CA LEU A 796 -10.47 7.41 -0.61
C LEU A 796 -10.03 6.01 -1.04
N GLY A 797 -10.06 5.01 -0.14
CA GLY A 797 -9.46 3.69 -0.40
C GLY A 797 -10.14 2.89 -1.49
N GLU A 798 -11.45 2.61 -1.37
CA GLU A 798 -12.17 1.73 -2.31
C GLU A 798 -12.17 2.24 -3.75
N ALA A 799 -12.21 3.56 -3.92
CA ALA A 799 -12.29 4.19 -5.25
C ALA A 799 -10.99 4.05 -6.05
N SER A 800 -9.86 3.73 -5.41
CA SER A 800 -8.54 3.67 -6.02
C SER A 800 -8.00 2.26 -6.27
N ILE A 801 -8.54 1.20 -5.61
CA ILE A 801 -8.00 -0.17 -5.67
C ILE A 801 -7.82 -0.71 -7.10
N ASN A 802 -8.77 -0.41 -8.01
CA ASN A 802 -8.71 -0.88 -9.39
C ASN A 802 -8.18 0.18 -10.37
N GLN A 803 -7.61 1.26 -9.86
CA GLN A 803 -7.00 2.33 -10.64
C GLN A 803 -5.48 2.30 -10.47
N LEU A 804 -4.77 2.79 -11.47
CA LEU A 804 -3.35 3.05 -11.41
C LEU A 804 -3.14 4.55 -11.57
N GLY A 805 -2.85 5.23 -10.45
CA GLY A 805 -2.73 6.68 -10.41
C GLY A 805 -1.30 7.17 -10.70
N PHE A 806 -1.20 8.28 -11.44
CA PHE A 806 0.04 9.00 -11.70
C PHE A 806 -0.04 10.43 -11.16
N GLY A 807 -0.18 11.43 -12.03
CA GLY A 807 -0.30 12.82 -11.60
C GLY A 807 -1.51 13.06 -10.70
N THR A 808 -1.33 13.85 -9.64
CA THR A 808 -2.36 14.19 -8.67
C THR A 808 -2.08 15.54 -8.05
N GLU A 809 -3.12 16.29 -7.69
CA GLU A 809 -3.03 17.63 -7.09
C GLU A 809 -4.22 17.95 -6.19
N TRP A 810 -3.96 18.75 -5.15
CA TRP A 810 -4.96 19.46 -4.37
C TRP A 810 -5.21 20.85 -4.97
N ILE A 811 -6.42 21.13 -5.44
CA ILE A 811 -6.75 22.38 -6.13
C ILE A 811 -8.12 22.87 -5.70
N ASP A 812 -8.23 24.15 -5.34
CA ASP A 812 -9.51 24.85 -5.13
C ASP A 812 -10.07 25.28 -6.49
N PHE A 813 -10.84 24.41 -7.14
CA PHE A 813 -11.38 24.63 -8.48
C PHE A 813 -12.55 25.60 -8.53
N ASP A 814 -13.27 25.79 -7.44
CA ASP A 814 -14.42 26.68 -7.37
C ASP A 814 -14.18 27.94 -6.52
N ASN A 815 -12.96 28.15 -6.09
CA ASN A 815 -12.51 29.30 -5.31
C ASN A 815 -13.26 29.46 -3.96
N ASN A 816 -13.72 28.38 -3.37
CA ASN A 816 -14.43 28.38 -2.08
C ASN A 816 -13.49 28.28 -0.87
N SER A 817 -12.19 28.21 -1.08
CA SER A 817 -11.12 27.97 -0.10
C SER A 817 -11.13 26.55 0.51
N THR A 818 -11.70 25.59 -0.20
CA THR A 818 -11.58 24.15 0.11
C THR A 818 -11.02 23.47 -1.13
N GLN A 819 -9.97 22.67 -0.98
CA GLN A 819 -9.31 22.03 -2.11
C GLN A 819 -10.02 20.74 -2.50
N GLU A 820 -10.16 20.49 -3.79
CA GLU A 820 -10.53 19.21 -4.38
C GLU A 820 -9.27 18.41 -4.69
N LEU A 821 -9.42 17.09 -4.80
CA LEU A 821 -8.36 16.18 -5.21
C LEU A 821 -8.62 15.68 -6.62
N VAL A 822 -7.69 15.92 -7.54
CA VAL A 822 -7.72 15.38 -8.91
C VAL A 822 -6.63 14.33 -9.10
N ILE A 823 -6.95 13.24 -9.83
CA ILE A 823 -6.03 12.14 -10.12
C ILE A 823 -6.15 11.76 -11.58
N THR A 824 -5.02 11.63 -12.27
CA THR A 824 -4.97 11.03 -13.59
C THR A 824 -4.49 9.59 -13.52
N ASN A 825 -5.19 8.69 -14.20
CA ASN A 825 -4.99 7.25 -14.16
C ASN A 825 -4.63 6.68 -15.53
N GLY A 826 -3.96 5.52 -15.54
CA GLY A 826 -3.67 4.77 -16.77
C GLY A 826 -2.70 3.62 -16.52
N HIS A 827 -3.03 2.40 -16.92
CA HIS A 827 -2.20 1.22 -16.65
C HIS A 827 -0.88 1.21 -17.42
N VAL A 828 0.08 0.40 -16.98
CA VAL A 828 1.39 0.24 -17.63
C VAL A 828 1.43 -0.88 -18.66
N ASP A 829 0.48 -1.81 -18.60
CA ASP A 829 0.36 -2.97 -19.49
C ASP A 829 -1.10 -3.23 -19.86
N ASP A 830 -1.35 -3.60 -21.11
CA ASP A 830 -2.62 -4.20 -21.53
C ASP A 830 -2.60 -5.70 -21.21
N VAL A 831 -2.93 -6.03 -19.98
CA VAL A 831 -2.85 -7.40 -19.47
C VAL A 831 -4.03 -8.29 -19.86
N GLU A 832 -4.93 -7.82 -20.76
CA GLU A 832 -6.17 -8.51 -21.14
C GLU A 832 -7.04 -8.93 -19.94
N ASN A 833 -6.84 -8.27 -18.79
CA ASN A 833 -7.62 -8.50 -17.58
C ASN A 833 -8.94 -7.71 -17.67
N LYS A 834 -10.08 -8.41 -17.56
CA LYS A 834 -11.40 -7.75 -17.61
C LYS A 834 -11.71 -6.93 -16.35
N GLU A 835 -10.96 -7.12 -15.29
CA GLU A 835 -11.18 -6.42 -14.00
C GLU A 835 -10.32 -5.16 -13.90
N ILE A 836 -9.16 -5.11 -14.56
CA ILE A 836 -8.25 -3.96 -14.60
C ILE A 836 -8.12 -3.50 -16.04
N ALA A 837 -8.59 -2.29 -16.31
CA ALA A 837 -8.53 -1.71 -17.63
C ALA A 837 -7.14 -1.13 -17.94
N TYR A 838 -6.70 -1.15 -19.20
CA TYR A 838 -5.46 -0.49 -19.64
C TYR A 838 -5.62 1.03 -19.65
N TYR A 839 -6.66 1.52 -20.32
CA TYR A 839 -7.09 2.91 -20.27
C TYR A 839 -8.01 3.10 -19.07
N MET A 840 -7.82 4.19 -18.32
CA MET A 840 -8.52 4.44 -17.06
C MET A 840 -9.10 5.85 -17.02
N PRO A 841 -10.25 6.07 -16.36
CA PRO A 841 -10.80 7.40 -16.19
C PRO A 841 -10.00 8.21 -15.19
N ALA A 842 -9.89 9.53 -15.40
CA ALA A 842 -9.44 10.44 -14.35
C ALA A 842 -10.52 10.54 -13.26
N GLN A 843 -10.09 10.85 -12.04
CA GLN A 843 -10.97 10.97 -10.87
C GLN A 843 -10.85 12.36 -10.26
N LEU A 844 -11.98 12.88 -9.76
CA LEU A 844 -12.03 14.10 -8.98
C LEU A 844 -12.84 13.83 -7.72
N PHE A 845 -12.30 14.20 -6.57
CA PHE A 845 -12.92 14.04 -5.27
C PHE A 845 -13.15 15.39 -4.62
N GLU A 846 -14.23 15.49 -3.87
CA GLU A 846 -14.59 16.63 -3.03
C GLU A 846 -14.74 16.21 -1.60
N LEU A 847 -14.40 17.09 -0.66
CA LEU A 847 -14.58 16.87 0.76
C LEU A 847 -16.01 17.25 1.15
N ASP A 848 -16.75 16.33 1.76
CA ASP A 848 -18.12 16.59 2.24
C ASP A 848 -18.14 17.28 3.62
N THR A 849 -19.30 17.69 4.06
CA THR A 849 -19.50 18.36 5.36
C THR A 849 -19.19 17.47 6.57
N ASP A 850 -19.09 16.17 6.38
CA ASP A 850 -18.73 15.21 7.42
C ASP A 850 -17.22 14.94 7.46
N GLY A 851 -16.43 15.57 6.58
CA GLY A 851 -14.98 15.41 6.44
C GLY A 851 -14.59 14.11 5.70
N ARG A 852 -15.46 13.61 4.84
CA ARG A 852 -15.17 12.45 3.98
C ARG A 852 -15.03 12.88 2.53
N TRP A 853 -14.09 12.26 1.85
CA TRP A 853 -13.91 12.44 0.41
C TRP A 853 -14.93 11.62 -0.35
N THR A 854 -15.58 12.26 -1.29
CA THR A 854 -16.56 11.63 -2.19
C THR A 854 -16.18 11.90 -3.64
N ILE A 855 -16.29 10.86 -4.47
CA ILE A 855 -16.00 11.01 -5.89
C ILE A 855 -17.09 11.84 -6.56
N VAL A 856 -16.68 12.87 -7.29
CA VAL A 856 -17.59 13.65 -8.13
C VAL A 856 -17.97 12.82 -9.34
N PRO A 857 -19.26 12.65 -9.66
CA PRO A 857 -19.67 11.83 -10.79
C PRO A 857 -19.06 12.32 -12.11
N ASN A 858 -18.33 11.49 -12.83
CA ASN A 858 -17.67 11.82 -14.10
C ASN A 858 -18.63 12.44 -15.14
N SER A 859 -19.93 12.06 -15.08
CA SER A 859 -20.96 12.62 -15.97
C SER A 859 -21.23 14.11 -15.77
N SER A 860 -20.89 14.68 -14.62
CA SER A 860 -21.05 16.12 -14.31
C SER A 860 -19.82 16.94 -14.68
N LEU A 861 -18.64 16.32 -14.79
CA LEU A 861 -17.35 17.01 -14.93
C LEU A 861 -16.96 17.37 -16.37
N GLY A 862 -17.70 16.90 -17.38
CA GLY A 862 -17.38 17.15 -18.79
C GLY A 862 -16.98 15.87 -19.54
N GLN A 863 -16.66 16.00 -20.84
CA GLN A 863 -16.43 14.86 -21.70
C GLN A 863 -15.12 14.11 -21.41
N TYR A 864 -14.10 14.82 -20.95
CA TYR A 864 -12.80 14.21 -20.62
C TYR A 864 -12.95 13.12 -19.56
N PHE A 865 -13.57 13.45 -18.44
CA PHE A 865 -13.77 12.53 -17.33
C PHE A 865 -14.67 11.31 -17.64
N GLN A 866 -15.42 11.36 -18.74
CA GLN A 866 -16.26 10.25 -19.21
C GLN A 866 -15.53 9.29 -20.15
N LYS A 867 -14.25 9.53 -20.43
CA LYS A 867 -13.40 8.69 -21.26
C LYS A 867 -12.24 8.15 -20.43
N ASP A 868 -11.76 7.00 -20.88
CA ASP A 868 -10.58 6.38 -20.31
C ASP A 868 -9.33 6.85 -21.06
N HIS A 869 -8.24 7.07 -20.35
CA HIS A 869 -6.98 7.60 -20.85
C HIS A 869 -5.78 6.82 -20.32
N LEU A 870 -4.59 7.01 -20.90
CA LEU A 870 -3.32 6.62 -20.33
C LEU A 870 -2.65 7.85 -19.70
N GLY A 871 -3.28 8.38 -18.65
CA GLY A 871 -2.82 9.58 -17.98
C GLY A 871 -1.45 9.42 -17.31
N ARG A 872 -0.64 10.51 -17.33
CA ARG A 872 0.69 10.54 -16.70
C ARG A 872 0.86 11.80 -15.87
N ALA A 873 1.63 12.79 -16.33
CA ALA A 873 1.82 14.01 -15.59
C ALA A 873 0.61 14.94 -15.66
N LEU A 874 0.40 15.70 -14.60
CA LEU A 874 -0.68 16.68 -14.46
C LEU A 874 -0.09 17.94 -13.86
N VAL A 875 -0.40 19.10 -14.45
CA VAL A 875 -0.05 20.42 -13.89
C VAL A 875 -1.27 21.33 -13.83
N SER A 876 -1.23 22.21 -12.84
CA SER A 876 -2.22 23.25 -12.59
C SER A 876 -1.72 24.63 -13.09
N LEU A 877 -2.59 25.33 -13.82
CA LEU A 877 -2.30 26.68 -14.33
C LEU A 877 -3.61 27.47 -14.49
N ASP A 878 -3.52 28.76 -14.68
CA ASP A 878 -4.63 29.63 -15.10
C ASP A 878 -4.36 30.08 -16.56
N ALA A 879 -4.67 29.20 -17.52
CA ALA A 879 -4.21 29.32 -18.91
C ALA A 879 -4.81 30.52 -19.66
N ASP A 880 -6.02 30.97 -19.31
CA ASP A 880 -6.67 32.15 -19.91
C ASP A 880 -6.82 33.34 -18.93
N ARG A 881 -6.22 33.20 -17.73
CA ARG A 881 -6.14 34.26 -16.71
C ARG A 881 -7.54 34.74 -16.28
N ASP A 882 -8.49 33.82 -16.21
CA ASP A 882 -9.85 34.10 -15.77
C ASP A 882 -10.05 33.99 -14.25
N GLY A 883 -9.07 33.38 -13.55
CA GLY A 883 -9.05 33.23 -12.10
C GLY A 883 -9.61 31.89 -11.63
N LEU A 884 -9.81 30.95 -12.52
CA LEU A 884 -10.09 29.55 -12.23
C LEU A 884 -8.87 28.71 -12.61
N ARG A 885 -8.58 27.67 -11.84
CA ARG A 885 -7.48 26.76 -12.17
C ARG A 885 -7.89 25.77 -13.26
N ASP A 886 -7.07 25.72 -14.30
CA ASP A 886 -7.13 24.79 -15.40
C ASP A 886 -6.13 23.65 -15.20
N LEU A 887 -6.23 22.59 -15.98
CA LEU A 887 -5.31 21.44 -15.94
C LEU A 887 -4.71 21.18 -17.31
N ALA A 888 -3.40 20.98 -17.38
CA ALA A 888 -2.76 20.35 -18.52
C ALA A 888 -2.30 18.94 -18.14
N ILE A 889 -2.76 17.92 -18.89
CA ILE A 889 -2.53 16.51 -18.59
C ILE A 889 -1.89 15.86 -19.80
N THR A 890 -0.78 15.15 -19.57
CA THR A 890 -0.13 14.33 -20.60
C THR A 890 -0.63 12.89 -20.55
N HIS A 891 -0.67 12.25 -21.71
CA HIS A 891 -1.03 10.86 -21.89
C HIS A 891 0.04 10.15 -22.73
N LEU A 892 0.27 8.86 -22.50
CA LEU A 892 1.09 8.08 -23.42
C LEU A 892 0.28 7.69 -24.66
N TYR A 893 0.89 7.85 -25.83
CA TYR A 893 0.31 7.48 -27.15
C TYR A 893 -0.95 8.27 -27.57
N GLU A 894 -1.46 9.14 -26.74
CA GLU A 894 -2.64 9.96 -26.99
C GLU A 894 -2.27 11.45 -26.93
N PRO A 895 -3.02 12.32 -27.61
CA PRO A 895 -2.86 13.76 -27.43
C PRO A 895 -3.06 14.18 -25.98
N ALA A 896 -2.23 15.09 -25.53
CA ALA A 896 -2.39 15.75 -24.23
C ALA A 896 -3.68 16.58 -24.18
N SER A 897 -4.26 16.75 -23.01
CA SER A 897 -5.50 17.50 -22.79
C SER A 897 -5.28 18.77 -21.99
N LEU A 898 -5.85 19.88 -22.44
CA LEU A 898 -5.95 21.13 -21.72
C LEU A 898 -7.38 21.33 -21.25
N LEU A 899 -7.62 21.00 -19.99
CA LEU A 899 -8.94 21.04 -19.37
C LEU A 899 -9.17 22.45 -18.80
N MET A 900 -9.89 23.25 -19.54
CA MET A 900 -10.28 24.57 -19.09
C MET A 900 -11.42 24.45 -18.07
N ASN A 901 -11.23 25.05 -16.92
CA ASN A 901 -12.25 25.10 -15.88
C ASN A 901 -13.38 26.06 -16.30
N ARG A 902 -14.57 25.51 -16.46
CA ARG A 902 -15.79 26.25 -16.86
C ARG A 902 -16.88 26.13 -15.80
N SER A 903 -16.45 25.97 -14.54
CA SER A 903 -17.34 25.84 -13.39
C SER A 903 -18.23 27.06 -13.23
N SER A 904 -19.50 26.82 -12.90
CA SER A 904 -20.46 27.90 -12.67
C SER A 904 -20.62 28.17 -11.19
N ASP A 905 -20.95 29.42 -10.86
CA ASP A 905 -21.15 29.89 -9.48
C ASP A 905 -19.89 29.80 -8.60
N ALA A 906 -18.71 29.77 -9.22
CA ALA A 906 -17.42 29.82 -8.54
C ALA A 906 -17.19 31.14 -7.82
N GLY A 907 -16.42 31.11 -6.73
CA GLY A 907 -16.00 32.28 -5.96
C GLY A 907 -14.94 33.09 -6.69
N LYS A 908 -14.37 34.03 -5.98
CA LYS A 908 -13.25 34.87 -6.41
C LYS A 908 -11.94 34.26 -5.92
N SER A 909 -10.86 34.65 -6.62
CA SER A 909 -9.50 34.26 -6.21
C SER A 909 -8.54 35.46 -6.25
N VAL A 910 -7.37 35.23 -5.64
CA VAL A 910 -6.17 36.05 -5.79
C VAL A 910 -5.05 35.14 -6.28
N SER A 911 -4.47 35.47 -7.44
CA SER A 911 -3.21 34.83 -7.86
C SER A 911 -2.05 35.60 -7.28
N LEU A 912 -1.24 34.96 -6.47
CA LEU A 912 -0.17 35.53 -5.68
C LEU A 912 1.18 35.02 -6.17
N ARG A 913 1.94 35.90 -6.88
CA ARG A 913 3.35 35.67 -7.18
C ARG A 913 4.21 36.16 -6.03
N LEU A 914 5.13 35.34 -5.57
CA LEU A 914 6.05 35.62 -4.47
C LEU A 914 7.46 35.84 -5.02
N VAL A 915 8.16 36.85 -4.49
CA VAL A 915 9.54 37.16 -4.84
C VAL A 915 10.33 37.37 -3.55
N ALA A 916 11.19 36.46 -3.22
CA ALA A 916 12.08 36.61 -2.07
C ALA A 916 13.27 37.50 -2.39
N THR A 917 13.85 38.13 -1.35
CA THR A 917 15.02 39.01 -1.41
C THR A 917 16.08 38.67 -0.36
N GLN A 918 15.75 37.82 0.60
CA GLN A 918 16.64 37.35 1.67
C GLN A 918 16.81 35.82 1.68
N SER A 919 16.00 35.12 0.93
CA SER A 919 16.13 33.73 0.55
C SER A 919 16.19 33.63 -0.98
N GLN A 920 16.28 32.43 -1.53
CA GLN A 920 16.25 32.20 -2.96
C GLN A 920 14.98 32.81 -3.58
N ARG A 921 15.09 33.41 -4.75
CA ARG A 921 14.11 34.28 -5.40
C ARG A 921 12.73 33.61 -5.63
N ASP A 922 12.69 32.34 -5.96
CA ASP A 922 11.44 31.59 -6.19
C ASP A 922 10.60 31.45 -4.92
N ALA A 923 11.14 31.78 -3.76
CA ALA A 923 10.46 31.83 -2.47
C ALA A 923 9.80 30.49 -2.06
N ILE A 924 10.36 29.34 -2.50
CA ILE A 924 9.85 28.02 -2.16
C ILE A 924 9.80 27.83 -0.65
N GLY A 925 8.67 27.33 -0.14
CA GLY A 925 8.40 27.19 1.28
C GLY A 925 7.72 28.41 1.91
N THR A 926 7.44 29.49 1.16
CA THR A 926 6.65 30.62 1.71
C THR A 926 5.27 30.13 2.11
N ARG A 927 4.88 30.42 3.36
CA ARG A 927 3.56 30.11 3.91
C ARG A 927 2.73 31.35 4.05
N VAL A 928 1.48 31.29 3.61
CA VAL A 928 0.51 32.41 3.78
C VAL A 928 -0.70 31.90 4.54
N SER A 929 -1.25 32.78 5.39
CA SER A 929 -2.51 32.50 6.08
C SER A 929 -3.38 33.74 6.14
N PHE A 930 -4.68 33.58 5.95
CA PHE A 930 -5.67 34.63 5.98
C PHE A 930 -7.05 34.08 6.34
N LYS A 931 -8.06 34.95 6.46
CA LYS A 931 -9.40 34.51 6.86
C LYS A 931 -10.39 34.55 5.70
N VAL A 932 -11.14 33.46 5.54
CA VAL A 932 -12.29 33.35 4.63
C VAL A 932 -13.50 32.91 5.44
N ASP A 933 -14.56 33.72 5.44
CA ASP A 933 -15.83 33.46 6.17
C ASP A 933 -15.63 33.07 7.64
N GLY A 934 -14.60 33.67 8.25
CA GLY A 934 -14.26 33.44 9.67
C GLY A 934 -13.32 32.28 9.95
N ARG A 935 -13.06 31.41 8.97
CA ARG A 935 -12.04 30.35 9.05
C ARG A 935 -10.67 30.90 8.67
N THR A 936 -9.62 30.42 9.28
CA THR A 936 -8.25 30.64 8.80
C THR A 936 -7.93 29.57 7.78
N VAL A 937 -7.39 29.97 6.64
CA VAL A 937 -6.90 29.07 5.59
C VAL A 937 -5.40 29.25 5.42
N HIS A 938 -4.71 28.19 5.08
CA HIS A 938 -3.27 28.15 4.96
C HIS A 938 -2.87 27.64 3.59
N HIS A 939 -1.85 28.26 3.01
CA HIS A 939 -1.26 27.81 1.75
C HIS A 939 0.25 27.89 1.84
N GLN A 940 0.94 27.02 1.13
CA GLN A 940 2.39 27.02 0.99
C GLN A 940 2.79 26.93 -0.47
N LEU A 941 3.84 27.65 -0.86
CA LEU A 941 4.46 27.49 -2.18
C LEU A 941 5.44 26.32 -2.15
N PHE A 942 5.09 25.27 -2.87
CA PHE A 942 5.88 24.06 -3.00
C PHE A 942 6.76 24.08 -4.25
N ALA A 943 7.67 23.11 -4.34
CA ALA A 943 8.40 22.74 -5.55
C ALA A 943 8.48 21.22 -5.67
N GLY A 944 8.81 20.73 -6.86
CA GLY A 944 8.83 19.30 -7.16
C GLY A 944 7.49 18.77 -7.68
N ASP A 945 6.39 19.31 -7.22
CA ASP A 945 5.02 19.18 -7.70
C ASP A 945 4.56 17.77 -8.10
N GLY A 946 5.06 16.72 -7.41
CA GLY A 946 4.62 15.35 -7.55
C GLY A 946 5.27 14.58 -8.72
N TYR A 947 4.50 14.11 -9.71
CA TYR A 947 4.97 13.19 -10.75
C TYR A 947 5.50 13.91 -11.97
N MET A 948 6.82 13.99 -12.10
CA MET A 948 7.53 14.45 -13.31
C MET A 948 7.13 15.83 -13.83
N CYS A 949 6.67 16.73 -12.98
CA CYS A 949 6.07 18.00 -13.41
C CYS A 949 6.49 19.20 -12.57
N SER A 950 6.14 20.41 -13.07
CA SER A 950 6.22 21.66 -12.34
C SER A 950 4.98 22.50 -12.62
N ASN A 951 4.26 22.89 -11.57
CA ASN A 951 3.09 23.75 -11.62
C ASN A 951 3.43 25.21 -11.91
N GLN A 952 2.41 26.01 -12.22
CA GLN A 952 2.56 27.45 -12.28
C GLN A 952 3.07 28.00 -10.93
N ARG A 953 4.21 28.71 -10.95
CA ARG A 953 4.92 29.17 -9.76
C ARG A 953 4.22 30.37 -9.10
N GLU A 954 3.00 30.15 -8.60
CA GLU A 954 2.20 31.12 -7.85
C GLU A 954 1.24 30.39 -6.88
N LEU A 955 0.82 31.07 -5.84
CA LEU A 955 -0.25 30.63 -4.98
C LEU A 955 -1.60 31.07 -5.54
N HIS A 956 -2.53 30.17 -5.66
CA HIS A 956 -3.91 30.42 -6.00
C HIS A 956 -4.76 30.40 -4.72
N LEU A 957 -5.32 31.53 -4.36
CA LEU A 957 -6.02 31.74 -3.11
C LEU A 957 -7.52 31.95 -3.38
N GLY A 958 -8.33 30.91 -3.21
CA GLY A 958 -9.78 31.03 -3.26
C GLY A 958 -10.30 31.79 -2.05
N VAL A 959 -11.27 32.71 -2.26
CA VAL A 959 -11.79 33.59 -1.22
C VAL A 959 -13.31 33.65 -1.19
N GLY A 960 -13.98 32.73 -1.88
CA GLY A 960 -15.43 32.73 -1.97
C GLY A 960 -15.98 34.02 -2.54
N ASN A 961 -16.96 34.58 -1.88
CA ASN A 961 -17.59 35.84 -2.30
C ASN A 961 -16.94 37.12 -1.72
N GLN A 962 -15.86 36.97 -0.97
CA GLN A 962 -15.19 38.14 -0.36
C GLN A 962 -14.63 39.06 -1.44
N THR A 963 -14.62 40.36 -1.12
CA THR A 963 -14.07 41.39 -2.02
C THR A 963 -12.71 41.93 -1.58
N VAL A 964 -12.33 41.63 -0.34
CA VAL A 964 -11.07 42.05 0.26
C VAL A 964 -10.58 40.99 1.23
N ILE A 965 -9.29 40.66 1.19
CA ILE A 965 -8.58 40.04 2.28
C ILE A 965 -8.06 41.16 3.17
N GLU A 966 -8.63 41.30 4.35
CA GLU A 966 -8.29 42.43 5.24
C GLU A 966 -6.86 42.32 5.73
N GLU A 967 -6.41 41.12 6.08
CA GLU A 967 -5.08 40.86 6.60
C GLU A 967 -4.62 39.48 6.14
N MET A 968 -3.39 39.38 5.64
CA MET A 968 -2.69 38.18 5.29
C MET A 968 -1.35 38.13 6.01
N THR A 969 -1.08 37.05 6.69
CA THR A 969 0.24 36.76 7.27
C THR A 969 1.07 35.99 6.25
N VAL A 970 2.28 36.44 5.98
CA VAL A 970 3.25 35.82 5.08
C VAL A 970 4.50 35.45 5.87
N LYS A 971 4.82 34.17 5.94
CA LYS A 971 6.07 33.63 6.52
C LYS A 971 6.99 33.21 5.39
N TRP A 972 8.06 33.94 5.18
CA TRP A 972 9.06 33.74 4.14
C TRP A 972 10.05 32.61 4.52
N PRO A 973 10.71 31.96 3.54
CA PRO A 973 11.74 30.96 3.81
C PRO A 973 12.90 31.49 4.62
N SER A 974 13.20 32.81 4.52
CA SER A 974 14.19 33.51 5.35
C SER A 974 13.88 33.45 6.86
N GLY A 975 12.67 33.03 7.26
CA GLY A 975 12.12 33.10 8.62
C GLY A 975 11.42 34.43 8.94
N LYS A 976 11.48 35.42 8.03
CA LYS A 976 10.78 36.70 8.17
C LYS A 976 9.27 36.48 8.10
N THR A 977 8.54 37.15 8.99
CA THR A 977 7.08 37.18 8.97
C THR A 977 6.60 38.59 8.71
N GLU A 978 5.67 38.75 7.79
CA GLU A 978 5.07 40.01 7.40
C GLU A 978 3.55 39.89 7.42
N THR A 979 2.90 41.04 7.74
CA THR A 979 1.45 41.19 7.64
C THR A 979 1.15 42.16 6.52
N VAL A 980 0.36 41.69 5.55
CA VAL A 980 0.04 42.45 4.33
C VAL A 980 -1.47 42.61 4.23
N GLY A 981 -1.93 43.74 3.79
CA GLY A 981 -3.35 43.99 3.53
C GLY A 981 -3.71 45.45 3.69
N PRO A 982 -4.94 45.87 3.30
CA PRO A 982 -5.97 45.04 2.64
C PRO A 982 -5.64 44.72 1.18
N ILE A 983 -6.01 43.51 0.72
CA ILE A 983 -5.81 43.03 -0.65
C ILE A 983 -7.16 42.89 -1.33
N SER A 984 -7.34 43.56 -2.46
CA SER A 984 -8.54 43.36 -3.30
C SER A 984 -8.53 41.97 -3.90
N THR A 985 -9.65 41.28 -3.80
CA THR A 985 -9.83 39.95 -4.40
C THR A 985 -10.09 40.06 -5.92
N HIS A 986 -10.05 38.93 -6.61
CA HIS A 986 -10.16 38.86 -8.07
C HIS A 986 -9.06 39.64 -8.78
N ALA A 987 -7.82 39.45 -8.36
CA ALA A 987 -6.64 40.16 -8.85
C ALA A 987 -5.42 39.24 -8.94
N GLU A 988 -4.47 39.59 -9.78
CA GLU A 988 -3.12 39.04 -9.82
C GLU A 988 -2.19 40.05 -9.15
N ILE A 989 -1.44 39.61 -8.16
CA ILE A 989 -0.57 40.44 -7.37
C ILE A 989 0.84 39.84 -7.24
N ILE A 990 1.82 40.72 -7.00
CA ILE A 990 3.16 40.30 -6.55
C ILE A 990 3.36 40.79 -5.13
N LEU A 991 3.91 39.95 -4.28
CA LEU A 991 4.51 40.32 -3.00
C LEU A 991 6.03 40.14 -3.09
N ILE A 992 6.74 41.16 -2.69
CA ILE A 992 8.20 41.17 -2.61
C ILE A 992 8.58 41.18 -1.12
N GLU A 993 9.45 40.27 -0.74
CA GLU A 993 9.92 40.12 0.64
C GLU A 993 10.53 41.45 1.11
N GLY A 994 10.01 42.01 2.19
CA GLY A 994 10.50 43.24 2.78
C GLY A 994 9.78 44.53 2.38
N GLU A 995 8.98 44.50 1.32
CA GLU A 995 8.26 45.71 0.86
C GLU A 995 6.96 45.95 1.64
N GLY A 996 6.35 44.86 2.18
CA GLY A 996 5.15 44.95 3.03
C GLY A 996 3.87 45.43 2.33
N LEU A 997 3.89 45.63 1.02
CA LEU A 997 2.77 46.09 0.20
C LEU A 997 2.62 45.20 -1.04
N PRO A 998 1.36 44.86 -1.45
CA PRO A 998 1.11 44.12 -2.68
C PRO A 998 1.19 45.04 -3.91
N PHE A 999 1.84 44.58 -4.97
CA PHE A 999 1.84 45.20 -6.28
C PHE A 999 0.78 44.53 -7.15
N ILE A 1000 -0.26 45.29 -7.57
CA ILE A 1000 -1.32 44.75 -8.43
C ILE A 1000 -0.83 44.74 -9.86
N LEU A 1001 -0.68 43.55 -10.43
CA LEU A 1001 -0.36 43.31 -11.83
C LEU A 1001 -1.60 43.50 -12.72
N ARG A 1002 -2.71 42.91 -12.29
CA ARG A 1002 -3.98 42.96 -13.02
C ARG A 1002 -5.14 42.86 -12.04
N ALA A 1003 -6.15 43.70 -12.25
CA ALA A 1003 -7.46 43.51 -11.66
C ALA A 1003 -8.34 42.76 -12.66
N ARG A 1004 -8.87 41.62 -12.24
CA ARG A 1004 -9.84 40.82 -13.06
C ARG A 1004 -11.19 41.57 -13.01
N ARG A 1005 -11.93 41.53 -14.14
CA ARG A 1005 -13.21 42.28 -14.28
C ARG A 1005 -14.42 41.36 -14.06
#